data_4981179e7181c786d34e01b577c15e48
#
_entry.id   4981179e7181c786d34e01b577c15e48
#
_cell.length_a   1.000
_cell.length_b   1.000
_cell.length_c   1.000
_cell.angle_alpha   90.00
_cell.angle_beta   90.00
_cell.angle_gamma   90.00
#
_symmetry.space_group_name_H-M   'P 1'
#
loop_
_entity.id
_entity.type
_entity.pdbx_description
1 polymer ?
#
loop_
_entity_poly.entity_id
_entity_poly.type
_entity_poly.pdbx_seq_one_letter_code
_entity_poly.pdbx_strand_id
1 'polypeptide(L)'
;MVEHDLVGINEIAAMGGVSSQAVTNWRARSSDFPLPLSELASGPVFRRSQVRAWLKRNNRKLAELEDGSTFYARLKSLRNDDEALSTCIERLVDQLESQATSDGRPGMLLGKIQSGKTRGFVGAIAKAFDRGFEIALVLTKGTKTLSAQTVKRLNADFEEFIADDEVLVLDIMNLPGKLTRSELRRKIVIVAKKQARNLDRLIAFMRGHEGLQNRKVLLVDDEADLASVRFVRKAGSSTINQGTIADQIDELRGLTAGLAFLQVTATPYSLYLQPEGYEETATGGGYVFKPKRPAFTELLPIHGGYVGGDHYFGAFGEDDPRSRLIVEVSEQEQDALRRPDKRRISRANVLDTANTEGLRRAITTFVVAVGVRQWQQRDAGLKAKKYAMVIHNDTQRAAHAWQDEVIDWIFAAIVAAAEDEPDQLRPMFDEAYDDLEASVLADKGRMPPRDEMFEAFIDALQSDDVVVEKVNSDTDVMALLDANAELKLRTPYNIWVGGNILDRGITIPNLISFYYGRNPKTMQADTVLQHSRMYGNRDPKDLVVTRFYTSRAVYDRLYTINALENALRTAFESGAHDAGVVFIQSDANGRVRPCAPNKVLMSEVVSVSPTNLLLPTDFQTRGGAPMAAIQAQLEKLIRPEWRDINRFVEVDRRVALAIVDTIQKSMEFDTVAFEWDA
;
A
#
# COMPACT_ATOMS: atom_id res chain seq x y z
N MET A 1 -17.85 -14.06 2.65
CA MET A 1 -17.85 -15.54 2.50
C MET A 1 -17.73 -15.81 1.03
N VAL A 2 -16.64 -16.40 0.61
CA VAL A 2 -16.45 -16.76 -0.80
C VAL A 2 -17.35 -17.95 -1.08
N GLU A 3 -18.23 -17.84 -2.06
CA GLU A 3 -19.21 -18.85 -2.48
C GLU A 3 -18.60 -20.23 -2.82
N HIS A 4 -17.28 -20.33 -2.90
CA HIS A 4 -16.55 -21.51 -3.37
C HIS A 4 -16.11 -22.51 -2.28
N ASP A 5 -16.22 -22.19 -0.98
CA ASP A 5 -15.87 -23.10 0.13
C ASP A 5 -17.08 -23.91 0.64
N LEU A 6 -18.23 -23.71 0.04
CA LEU A 6 -19.46 -24.40 0.41
C LEU A 6 -19.77 -25.52 -0.58
N VAL A 7 -20.09 -26.70 -0.07
CA VAL A 7 -20.47 -27.90 -0.87
C VAL A 7 -21.74 -28.53 -0.34
N GLY A 8 -22.62 -28.85 -1.27
CA GLY A 8 -23.80 -29.66 -0.99
C GLY A 8 -23.54 -31.17 -1.19
N ILE A 9 -24.56 -32.00 -1.02
CA ILE A 9 -24.46 -33.46 -1.14
C ILE A 9 -23.96 -33.90 -2.53
N ASN A 10 -24.36 -33.20 -3.59
CA ASN A 10 -23.97 -33.55 -4.97
C ASN A 10 -22.49 -33.26 -5.24
N GLU A 11 -22.01 -32.12 -4.74
CA GLU A 11 -20.61 -31.74 -4.86
C GLU A 11 -19.70 -32.66 -4.02
N ILE A 12 -20.18 -33.07 -2.83
CA ILE A 12 -19.47 -34.07 -2.00
C ILE A 12 -19.44 -35.44 -2.70
N ALA A 13 -20.51 -35.83 -3.38
CA ALA A 13 -20.57 -37.05 -4.16
C ALA A 13 -19.55 -37.03 -5.31
N ALA A 14 -19.44 -35.88 -6.01
CA ALA A 14 -18.43 -35.66 -7.04
C ALA A 14 -17.02 -35.74 -6.45
N MET A 15 -16.76 -35.09 -5.30
CA MET A 15 -15.46 -35.12 -4.61
C MET A 15 -15.07 -36.55 -4.19
N GLY A 16 -16.00 -37.36 -3.78
CA GLY A 16 -15.75 -38.74 -3.34
C GLY A 16 -15.82 -39.80 -4.46
N GLY A 17 -16.11 -39.39 -5.70
CA GLY A 17 -16.34 -40.34 -6.82
C GLY A 17 -17.46 -41.35 -6.54
N VAL A 18 -18.52 -40.92 -5.85
CA VAL A 18 -19.63 -41.78 -5.39
C VAL A 18 -21.00 -41.17 -5.74
N SER A 19 -22.06 -41.88 -5.48
CA SER A 19 -23.41 -41.34 -5.64
C SER A 19 -23.82 -40.45 -4.45
N SER A 20 -24.71 -39.50 -4.68
CA SER A 20 -25.29 -38.64 -3.63
C SER A 20 -25.96 -39.45 -2.51
N GLN A 21 -26.49 -40.64 -2.83
CA GLN A 21 -27.04 -41.57 -1.85
C GLN A 21 -25.96 -42.15 -0.94
N ALA A 22 -24.73 -42.37 -1.46
CA ALA A 22 -23.62 -42.85 -0.64
C ALA A 22 -23.19 -41.78 0.37
N VAL A 23 -23.16 -40.51 -0.03
CA VAL A 23 -22.86 -39.36 0.86
C VAL A 23 -23.92 -39.22 1.95
N THR A 24 -25.20 -39.36 1.59
CA THR A 24 -26.30 -39.35 2.56
C THR A 24 -26.17 -40.51 3.57
N ASN A 25 -25.75 -41.67 3.12
CA ASN A 25 -25.47 -42.82 3.99
C ASN A 25 -24.26 -42.58 4.89
N TRP A 26 -23.21 -41.92 4.40
CA TRP A 26 -22.06 -41.56 5.24
C TRP A 26 -22.47 -40.61 6.35
N ARG A 27 -23.24 -39.55 6.01
CA ARG A 27 -23.78 -38.60 7.00
C ARG A 27 -24.61 -39.31 8.09
N ALA A 28 -25.41 -40.30 7.71
CA ALA A 28 -26.28 -41.03 8.65
C ALA A 28 -25.54 -42.05 9.52
N ARG A 29 -24.42 -42.62 9.04
CA ARG A 29 -23.73 -43.76 9.69
C ARG A 29 -22.40 -43.40 10.35
N SER A 30 -21.80 -42.26 10.00
CA SER A 30 -20.50 -41.85 10.54
C SER A 30 -20.69 -40.68 11.52
N SER A 31 -20.46 -40.93 12.79
CA SER A 31 -20.61 -39.92 13.86
C SER A 31 -19.60 -38.80 13.76
N ASP A 32 -18.51 -38.97 13.00
CA ASP A 32 -17.46 -38.04 12.73
C ASP A 32 -17.60 -37.29 11.39
N PHE A 33 -18.74 -37.52 10.66
CA PHE A 33 -19.02 -36.77 9.43
C PHE A 33 -19.20 -35.27 9.76
N PRO A 34 -18.66 -34.33 8.96
CA PRO A 34 -18.78 -32.91 9.21
C PRO A 34 -20.23 -32.46 9.45
N LEU A 35 -20.40 -31.54 10.41
CA LEU A 35 -21.72 -30.95 10.66
C LEU A 35 -22.02 -29.91 9.57
N PRO A 36 -23.25 -29.83 9.07
CA PRO A 36 -23.64 -28.83 8.10
C PRO A 36 -23.53 -27.40 8.70
N LEU A 37 -23.04 -26.47 7.93
CA LEU A 37 -23.05 -25.06 8.30
C LEU A 37 -24.43 -24.44 8.26
N SER A 38 -25.29 -24.95 7.35
CA SER A 38 -26.65 -24.51 7.15
C SER A 38 -27.47 -25.61 6.47
N GLU A 39 -28.75 -25.66 6.77
CA GLU A 39 -29.74 -26.48 6.05
C GLU A 39 -30.56 -25.54 5.15
N LEU A 40 -30.38 -25.65 3.84
CA LEU A 40 -31.15 -24.91 2.84
C LEU A 40 -32.31 -25.76 2.32
N ALA A 41 -33.27 -25.16 1.62
CA ALA A 41 -34.34 -25.87 0.94
C ALA A 41 -33.80 -26.87 -0.10
N SER A 42 -32.62 -26.62 -0.67
CA SER A 42 -31.91 -27.52 -1.60
C SER A 42 -31.07 -28.61 -0.91
N GLY A 43 -31.00 -28.63 0.42
CA GLY A 43 -30.25 -29.58 1.23
C GLY A 43 -29.17 -28.96 2.12
N PRO A 44 -28.46 -29.81 2.89
CA PRO A 44 -27.40 -29.37 3.79
C PRO A 44 -26.17 -28.86 3.03
N VAL A 45 -25.55 -27.83 3.58
CA VAL A 45 -24.33 -27.20 3.05
C VAL A 45 -23.20 -27.36 4.06
N PHE A 46 -22.04 -27.79 3.58
CA PHE A 46 -20.85 -28.10 4.39
C PHE A 46 -19.67 -27.26 3.95
N ARG A 47 -18.66 -27.14 4.80
CA ARG A 47 -17.35 -26.63 4.38
C ARG A 47 -16.62 -27.72 3.58
N ARG A 48 -16.18 -27.36 2.37
CA ARG A 48 -15.42 -28.25 1.47
C ARG A 48 -14.19 -28.83 2.14
N SER A 49 -13.42 -27.97 2.84
CA SER A 49 -12.22 -28.34 3.58
C SER A 49 -12.49 -29.42 4.64
N GLN A 50 -13.57 -29.30 5.41
CA GLN A 50 -13.94 -30.30 6.43
C GLN A 50 -14.36 -31.64 5.83
N VAL A 51 -15.10 -31.60 4.73
CA VAL A 51 -15.52 -32.82 4.01
C VAL A 51 -14.28 -33.51 3.43
N ARG A 52 -13.36 -32.77 2.83
CA ARG A 52 -12.15 -33.33 2.24
C ARG A 52 -11.24 -33.98 3.30
N ALA A 53 -11.05 -33.33 4.44
CA ALA A 53 -10.32 -33.88 5.57
C ALA A 53 -10.97 -35.15 6.11
N TRP A 54 -12.33 -35.20 6.13
CA TRP A 54 -13.09 -36.42 6.54
C TRP A 54 -12.89 -37.54 5.53
N LEU A 55 -13.02 -37.29 4.22
CA LEU A 55 -12.79 -38.29 3.17
C LEU A 55 -11.41 -38.93 3.28
N LYS A 56 -10.36 -38.10 3.47
CA LYS A 56 -8.98 -38.60 3.66
C LYS A 56 -8.84 -39.45 4.93
N ARG A 57 -9.34 -39.01 6.07
CA ARG A 57 -9.24 -39.76 7.34
C ARG A 57 -9.94 -41.12 7.30
N ASN A 58 -10.99 -41.20 6.51
CA ASN A 58 -11.78 -42.41 6.36
C ASN A 58 -11.35 -43.26 5.15
N ASN A 59 -10.15 -43.06 4.61
CA ASN A 59 -9.61 -43.81 3.46
C ASN A 59 -10.59 -43.89 2.25
N ARG A 60 -11.42 -42.84 2.06
CA ARG A 60 -12.30 -42.72 0.92
C ARG A 60 -11.52 -42.14 -0.26
N LYS A 61 -11.64 -42.78 -1.45
CA LYS A 61 -11.07 -42.21 -2.67
C LYS A 61 -11.65 -40.79 -2.84
N LEU A 62 -10.76 -39.77 -2.89
CA LEU A 62 -11.08 -38.52 -3.53
C LEU A 62 -11.11 -38.82 -5.03
N ALA A 63 -12.20 -38.48 -5.73
CA ALA A 63 -12.20 -38.44 -7.18
C ALA A 63 -11.09 -37.45 -7.56
N GLU A 64 -10.12 -37.93 -8.28
CA GLU A 64 -8.93 -37.22 -8.68
C GLU A 64 -9.35 -35.90 -9.33
N LEU A 65 -9.17 -34.77 -8.58
CA LEU A 65 -8.68 -33.57 -9.19
C LEU A 65 -7.30 -33.98 -9.74
N GLU A 66 -7.05 -33.82 -11.02
CA GLU A 66 -5.89 -34.29 -11.77
C GLU A 66 -4.68 -34.46 -10.84
N ASP A 67 -4.29 -35.70 -10.58
CA ASP A 67 -3.18 -36.09 -9.73
C ASP A 67 -1.93 -35.53 -10.42
N GLY A 68 -1.46 -34.35 -9.95
CA GLY A 68 -0.41 -33.57 -10.60
C GLY A 68 -0.59 -32.05 -10.51
N SER A 69 -1.68 -31.53 -9.94
CA SER A 69 -1.80 -30.09 -9.78
C SER A 69 -0.85 -29.58 -8.70
N THR A 70 0.05 -28.68 -9.08
CA THR A 70 1.05 -28.05 -8.21
C THR A 70 0.40 -27.15 -7.15
N PHE A 71 1.13 -26.78 -6.08
CA PHE A 71 0.64 -25.87 -5.05
C PHE A 71 0.07 -24.58 -5.66
N TYR A 72 0.83 -23.98 -6.58
CA TYR A 72 0.38 -22.72 -7.18
C TYR A 72 -0.81 -22.92 -8.13
N ALA A 73 -0.86 -23.99 -8.90
CA ALA A 73 -2.01 -24.25 -9.77
C ALA A 73 -3.32 -24.40 -8.97
N ARG A 74 -3.28 -25.12 -7.84
CA ARG A 74 -4.42 -25.23 -6.90
C ARG A 74 -4.80 -23.88 -6.31
N LEU A 75 -3.81 -23.10 -5.81
CA LEU A 75 -4.04 -21.79 -5.24
C LEU A 75 -4.59 -20.80 -6.27
N LYS A 76 -4.05 -20.80 -7.51
CA LYS A 76 -4.56 -20.00 -8.65
C LYS A 76 -6.03 -20.28 -8.90
N SER A 77 -6.42 -21.54 -8.94
CA SER A 77 -7.82 -21.94 -9.14
C SER A 77 -8.73 -21.47 -8.02
N LEU A 78 -8.31 -21.63 -6.75
CA LEU A 78 -9.09 -21.21 -5.58
C LEU A 78 -9.32 -19.70 -5.51
N ARG A 79 -8.31 -18.93 -5.93
CA ARG A 79 -8.33 -17.47 -5.87
C ARG A 79 -8.80 -16.81 -7.16
N ASN A 80 -8.98 -17.57 -8.25
CA ASN A 80 -9.18 -17.05 -9.60
C ASN A 80 -8.11 -16.01 -9.98
N ASP A 81 -6.83 -16.39 -9.81
CA ASP A 81 -5.72 -15.54 -10.25
C ASP A 81 -5.72 -15.43 -11.77
N ASP A 82 -5.66 -14.20 -12.30
CA ASP A 82 -5.61 -13.95 -13.73
C ASP A 82 -4.24 -14.34 -14.34
N GLU A 83 -4.18 -14.35 -15.66
CA GLU A 83 -2.98 -14.77 -16.39
C GLU A 83 -1.81 -13.79 -16.19
N ALA A 84 -2.10 -12.50 -16.07
CA ALA A 84 -1.07 -11.47 -15.84
C ALA A 84 -0.36 -11.68 -14.50
N LEU A 85 -1.14 -11.95 -13.44
CA LEU A 85 -0.60 -12.26 -12.13
C LEU A 85 0.16 -13.59 -12.12
N SER A 86 -0.37 -14.61 -12.79
CA SER A 86 0.30 -15.91 -12.93
C SER A 86 1.67 -15.78 -13.59
N THR A 87 1.73 -15.08 -14.72
CA THR A 87 2.98 -14.85 -15.46
C THR A 87 3.99 -14.06 -14.61
N CYS A 88 3.53 -13.04 -13.86
CA CYS A 88 4.36 -12.30 -12.94
C CYS A 88 4.95 -13.22 -11.85
N ILE A 89 4.13 -14.06 -11.23
CA ILE A 89 4.57 -15.00 -10.18
C ILE A 89 5.58 -16.01 -10.73
N GLU A 90 5.36 -16.52 -11.93
CA GLU A 90 6.30 -17.48 -12.57
C GLU A 90 7.64 -16.84 -12.82
N ARG A 91 7.67 -15.66 -13.47
CA ARG A 91 8.92 -14.92 -13.71
C ARG A 91 9.64 -14.56 -12.42
N LEU A 92 8.90 -14.13 -11.40
CA LEU A 92 9.45 -13.78 -10.10
C LEU A 92 10.20 -14.96 -9.48
N VAL A 93 9.59 -16.15 -9.46
CA VAL A 93 10.20 -17.34 -8.86
C VAL A 93 11.35 -17.88 -9.71
N ASP A 94 11.24 -17.85 -11.04
CA ASP A 94 12.33 -18.24 -11.95
C ASP A 94 13.56 -17.32 -11.75
N GLN A 95 13.36 -16.01 -11.54
CA GLN A 95 14.45 -15.08 -11.23
C GLN A 95 15.04 -15.31 -9.83
N LEU A 96 14.22 -15.64 -8.82
CA LEU A 96 14.72 -16.01 -7.49
C LEU A 96 15.58 -17.28 -7.51
N GLU A 97 15.32 -18.21 -8.43
CA GLU A 97 16.12 -19.42 -8.58
C GLU A 97 17.40 -19.19 -9.39
N SER A 98 17.32 -18.37 -10.44
CA SER A 98 18.45 -18.14 -11.36
C SER A 98 19.45 -17.13 -10.82
N GLN A 99 19.07 -16.24 -9.91
CA GLN A 99 19.92 -15.20 -9.36
C GLN A 99 20.27 -15.48 -7.89
N ALA A 100 21.53 -15.25 -7.52
CA ALA A 100 21.98 -15.39 -6.14
C ALA A 100 21.49 -14.19 -5.30
N THR A 101 20.37 -14.39 -4.60
CA THR A 101 19.78 -13.34 -3.75
C THR A 101 20.11 -13.49 -2.25
N SER A 102 20.72 -14.61 -1.84
CA SER A 102 21.07 -14.89 -0.43
C SER A 102 22.16 -13.99 0.13
N ASP A 103 23.28 -13.85 -0.59
CA ASP A 103 24.47 -13.14 -0.10
C ASP A 103 24.65 -11.76 -0.73
N GLY A 104 23.94 -11.51 -1.81
CA GLY A 104 24.03 -10.30 -2.59
C GLY A 104 22.80 -9.43 -2.48
N ARG A 105 22.38 -9.00 -3.62
CA ARG A 105 21.24 -8.11 -3.85
C ARG A 105 19.94 -8.92 -3.78
N PRO A 106 18.90 -8.48 -3.08
CA PRO A 106 17.62 -9.18 -3.01
C PRO A 106 16.88 -9.15 -4.36
N GLY A 107 15.95 -10.08 -4.58
CA GLY A 107 14.89 -9.88 -5.57
C GLY A 107 13.85 -8.90 -5.05
N MET A 108 13.16 -8.16 -5.93
CA MET A 108 12.10 -7.24 -5.55
C MET A 108 10.80 -7.52 -6.30
N LEU A 109 9.69 -7.55 -5.56
CA LEU A 109 8.34 -7.45 -6.08
C LEU A 109 7.79 -6.05 -5.81
N LEU A 110 7.63 -5.25 -6.86
CA LEU A 110 7.14 -3.88 -6.78
C LEU A 110 5.68 -3.82 -7.20
N GLY A 111 4.79 -3.43 -6.28
CA GLY A 111 3.37 -3.17 -6.56
C GLY A 111 2.98 -1.75 -6.22
N LYS A 112 1.87 -1.26 -6.77
CA LYS A 112 1.26 0.00 -6.31
C LYS A 112 0.66 -0.17 -4.90
N ILE A 113 0.35 0.96 -4.25
CA ILE A 113 -0.34 0.94 -2.95
C ILE A 113 -1.69 0.23 -3.11
N GLN A 114 -1.98 -0.75 -2.25
CA GLN A 114 -3.23 -1.53 -2.27
C GLN A 114 -3.52 -2.27 -3.60
N SER A 115 -2.48 -2.59 -4.37
CA SER A 115 -2.60 -3.31 -5.65
C SER A 115 -2.63 -4.84 -5.53
N GLY A 116 -2.68 -5.39 -4.31
CA GLY A 116 -2.68 -6.84 -4.11
C GLY A 116 -1.30 -7.47 -3.91
N LYS A 117 -0.29 -6.73 -3.43
CA LYS A 117 1.06 -7.26 -3.14
C LYS A 117 1.05 -8.53 -2.31
N THR A 118 0.19 -8.60 -1.28
CA THR A 118 0.03 -9.81 -0.45
C THR A 118 -0.39 -11.01 -1.31
N ARG A 119 -1.36 -10.84 -2.21
CA ARG A 119 -1.79 -11.89 -3.14
C ARG A 119 -0.63 -12.35 -4.04
N GLY A 120 0.19 -11.41 -4.51
CA GLY A 120 1.38 -11.68 -5.31
C GLY A 120 2.42 -12.51 -4.55
N PHE A 121 2.85 -12.11 -3.36
CA PHE A 121 3.87 -12.86 -2.64
C PHE A 121 3.36 -14.18 -2.06
N VAL A 122 2.07 -14.30 -1.70
CA VAL A 122 1.49 -15.61 -1.32
C VAL A 122 1.48 -16.57 -2.50
N GLY A 123 1.17 -16.08 -3.71
CA GLY A 123 1.33 -16.86 -4.94
C GLY A 123 2.78 -17.28 -5.20
N ALA A 124 3.73 -16.36 -4.97
CA ALA A 124 5.17 -16.66 -5.07
C ALA A 124 5.61 -17.73 -4.06
N ILE A 125 5.09 -17.73 -2.82
CA ILE A 125 5.35 -18.77 -1.82
C ILE A 125 4.84 -20.13 -2.33
N ALA A 126 3.61 -20.20 -2.83
CA ALA A 126 3.05 -21.45 -3.36
C ALA A 126 3.84 -21.96 -4.58
N LYS A 127 4.25 -21.08 -5.51
CA LYS A 127 5.08 -21.44 -6.65
C LYS A 127 6.50 -21.85 -6.23
N ALA A 128 7.07 -21.20 -5.21
CA ALA A 128 8.36 -21.59 -4.64
C ALA A 128 8.29 -23.00 -4.01
N PHE A 129 7.16 -23.36 -3.37
CA PHE A 129 6.97 -24.72 -2.87
C PHE A 129 6.97 -25.76 -4.00
N ASP A 130 6.41 -25.42 -5.17
CA ASP A 130 6.51 -26.28 -6.38
C ASP A 130 7.93 -26.43 -6.87
N ARG A 131 8.79 -25.40 -6.66
CA ARG A 131 10.21 -25.39 -7.03
C ARG A 131 11.14 -25.95 -5.95
N GLY A 132 10.57 -26.68 -4.97
CA GLY A 132 11.35 -27.39 -3.96
C GLY A 132 11.74 -26.53 -2.74
N PHE A 133 11.29 -25.29 -2.62
CA PHE A 133 11.36 -24.58 -1.35
C PHE A 133 10.51 -25.30 -0.32
N GLU A 134 10.95 -25.30 0.92
CA GLU A 134 10.28 -26.03 2.00
C GLU A 134 9.83 -25.11 3.14
N ILE A 135 10.46 -23.94 3.24
CA ILE A 135 10.17 -22.94 4.28
C ILE A 135 9.97 -21.58 3.63
N ALA A 136 8.96 -20.86 4.06
CA ALA A 136 8.78 -19.44 3.77
C ALA A 136 8.82 -18.64 5.09
N LEU A 137 9.74 -17.69 5.21
CA LEU A 137 9.82 -16.75 6.31
C LEU A 137 9.25 -15.42 5.85
N VAL A 138 8.13 -14.98 6.44
CA VAL A 138 7.45 -13.74 6.06
C VAL A 138 7.67 -12.68 7.14
N LEU A 139 8.48 -11.67 6.84
CA LEU A 139 8.73 -10.54 7.72
C LEU A 139 7.71 -9.44 7.43
N THR A 140 6.96 -9.03 8.45
CA THR A 140 5.95 -7.97 8.34
C THR A 140 6.36 -6.75 9.16
N LYS A 141 5.67 -5.61 8.98
CA LYS A 141 5.84 -4.42 9.79
C LYS A 141 5.71 -4.74 11.30
N GLY A 142 6.38 -3.97 12.15
CA GLY A 142 6.44 -4.17 13.59
C GLY A 142 5.14 -4.02 14.39
N THR A 143 3.97 -3.73 13.77
CA THR A 143 2.69 -3.61 14.46
C THR A 143 2.02 -4.97 14.67
N LYS A 144 1.31 -5.13 15.81
CA LYS A 144 0.57 -6.37 16.12
C LYS A 144 -0.54 -6.62 15.09
N THR A 145 -1.19 -5.57 14.66
CA THR A 145 -2.31 -5.60 13.71
C THR A 145 -1.91 -6.21 12.36
N LEU A 146 -0.83 -5.73 11.76
CA LEU A 146 -0.36 -6.21 10.45
C LEU A 146 0.13 -7.66 10.47
N SER A 147 0.85 -8.06 11.52
CA SER A 147 1.26 -9.46 11.66
C SER A 147 0.04 -10.38 11.76
N ALA A 148 -0.94 -10.01 12.59
CA ALA A 148 -2.18 -10.78 12.71
C ALA A 148 -2.97 -10.83 11.39
N GLN A 149 -3.00 -9.73 10.63
CA GLN A 149 -3.60 -9.70 9.28
C GLN A 149 -2.91 -10.65 8.31
N THR A 150 -1.56 -10.60 8.27
CA THR A 150 -0.79 -11.47 7.38
C THR A 150 -0.99 -12.95 7.75
N VAL A 151 -0.98 -13.29 9.05
CA VAL A 151 -1.27 -14.66 9.49
C VAL A 151 -2.68 -15.09 9.09
N LYS A 152 -3.70 -14.25 9.30
CA LYS A 152 -5.08 -14.55 8.91
C LYS A 152 -5.22 -14.76 7.41
N ARG A 153 -4.62 -13.90 6.59
CA ARG A 153 -4.64 -14.03 5.12
C ARG A 153 -3.95 -15.30 4.65
N LEU A 154 -2.77 -15.61 5.20
CA LEU A 154 -2.07 -16.85 4.88
C LEU A 154 -2.86 -18.08 5.29
N ASN A 155 -3.50 -18.07 6.46
CA ASN A 155 -4.37 -19.18 6.87
C ASN A 155 -5.60 -19.32 5.96
N ALA A 156 -6.18 -18.21 5.49
CA ALA A 156 -7.31 -18.23 4.56
C ALA A 156 -6.89 -18.72 3.15
N ASP A 157 -5.79 -18.18 2.61
CA ASP A 157 -5.28 -18.59 1.30
C ASP A 157 -4.79 -20.04 1.26
N PHE A 158 -4.20 -20.53 2.35
CA PHE A 158 -3.72 -21.91 2.49
C PHE A 158 -4.66 -22.84 3.24
N GLU A 159 -5.94 -22.47 3.46
CA GLU A 159 -6.89 -23.24 4.28
C GLU A 159 -6.99 -24.71 3.82
N GLU A 160 -7.12 -24.96 2.51
CA GLU A 160 -7.19 -26.33 1.99
C GLU A 160 -5.87 -27.10 2.23
N PHE A 161 -4.73 -26.47 2.02
CA PHE A 161 -3.42 -27.10 2.20
C PHE A 161 -3.11 -27.38 3.68
N ILE A 162 -3.62 -26.52 4.59
CA ILE A 162 -3.53 -26.74 6.04
C ILE A 162 -4.41 -27.91 6.45
N ALA A 163 -5.64 -27.97 5.93
CA ALA A 163 -6.56 -29.07 6.19
C ALA A 163 -6.05 -30.41 5.66
N ASP A 164 -5.29 -30.38 4.58
CA ASP A 164 -4.64 -31.54 3.97
C ASP A 164 -3.30 -31.92 4.62
N ASP A 165 -2.88 -31.26 5.69
CA ASP A 165 -1.59 -31.45 6.36
C ASP A 165 -0.35 -31.19 5.47
N GLU A 166 -0.50 -30.44 4.39
CA GLU A 166 0.57 -30.12 3.44
C GLU A 166 1.36 -28.87 3.86
N VAL A 167 0.67 -27.89 4.44
CA VAL A 167 1.25 -26.60 4.88
C VAL A 167 1.00 -26.39 6.37
N LEU A 168 2.01 -25.82 7.06
CA LEU A 168 1.93 -25.37 8.44
C LEU A 168 2.21 -23.88 8.50
N VAL A 169 1.26 -23.07 8.96
CA VAL A 169 1.43 -21.62 9.16
C VAL A 169 1.64 -21.32 10.65
N LEU A 170 2.75 -20.68 10.98
CA LEU A 170 3.17 -20.37 12.35
C LEU A 170 3.28 -18.85 12.55
N ASP A 171 2.75 -18.37 13.66
CA ASP A 171 3.00 -17.01 14.15
C ASP A 171 4.19 -17.02 15.13
N ILE A 172 5.16 -16.12 14.92
CA ILE A 172 6.32 -15.95 15.81
C ILE A 172 5.94 -15.73 17.27
N MET A 173 4.75 -15.19 17.54
CA MET A 173 4.28 -14.95 18.90
C MET A 173 3.86 -16.23 19.61
N ASN A 174 3.52 -17.27 18.85
CA ASN A 174 2.96 -18.54 19.32
C ASN A 174 3.76 -19.75 18.81
N LEU A 175 5.08 -19.61 18.61
CA LEU A 175 5.91 -20.72 18.15
C LEU A 175 5.89 -21.88 19.16
N PRO A 176 5.71 -23.12 18.71
CA PRO A 176 5.89 -24.29 19.56
C PRO A 176 7.37 -24.44 19.95
N GLY A 177 7.63 -24.94 21.13
CA GLY A 177 9.02 -25.16 21.59
C GLY A 177 9.79 -26.17 20.74
N LYS A 178 9.11 -27.18 20.17
CA LYS A 178 9.66 -28.15 19.21
C LYS A 178 8.58 -28.53 18.20
N LEU A 179 8.99 -28.71 16.95
CA LEU A 179 8.15 -29.29 15.91
C LEU A 179 8.21 -30.82 15.96
N THR A 180 7.06 -31.46 15.78
CA THR A 180 6.96 -32.91 15.65
C THR A 180 7.53 -33.38 14.31
N ARG A 181 7.84 -34.68 14.17
CA ARG A 181 8.30 -35.27 12.92
C ARG A 181 7.26 -35.10 11.78
N SER A 182 5.97 -35.10 12.12
CA SER A 182 4.89 -34.87 11.14
C SER A 182 4.88 -33.42 10.65
N GLU A 183 4.99 -32.47 11.56
CA GLU A 183 5.04 -31.02 11.21
C GLU A 183 6.26 -30.68 10.40
N LEU A 184 7.42 -31.29 10.71
CA LEU A 184 8.65 -31.14 9.94
C LEU A 184 8.55 -31.69 8.50
N ARG A 185 7.58 -32.53 8.16
CA ARG A 185 7.41 -33.02 6.78
C ARG A 185 6.57 -32.07 5.90
N ARG A 186 5.87 -31.13 6.51
CA ARG A 186 5.03 -30.15 5.81
C ARG A 186 5.87 -29.01 5.25
N LYS A 187 5.34 -28.27 4.31
CA LYS A 187 5.80 -26.94 3.96
C LYS A 187 5.52 -26.00 5.14
N ILE A 188 6.48 -25.19 5.52
CA ILE A 188 6.35 -24.35 6.72
C ILE A 188 6.37 -22.87 6.32
N VAL A 189 5.37 -22.12 6.78
CA VAL A 189 5.32 -20.66 6.66
C VAL A 189 5.40 -20.05 8.05
N ILE A 190 6.40 -19.21 8.32
CA ILE A 190 6.57 -18.54 9.61
C ILE A 190 6.41 -17.04 9.39
N VAL A 191 5.46 -16.41 10.09
CA VAL A 191 5.25 -14.97 10.05
C VAL A 191 5.88 -14.31 11.26
N ALA A 192 6.75 -13.35 11.05
CA ALA A 192 7.44 -12.59 12.08
C ALA A 192 7.35 -11.09 11.87
N LYS A 193 7.20 -10.35 12.98
CA LYS A 193 7.28 -8.88 12.94
C LYS A 193 8.74 -8.43 12.89
N LYS A 194 9.01 -7.37 12.13
CA LYS A 194 10.31 -6.68 12.11
C LYS A 194 10.55 -5.91 13.42
N GLN A 195 10.74 -6.66 14.48
CA GLN A 195 11.10 -6.20 15.82
C GLN A 195 12.23 -7.08 16.36
N ALA A 196 13.25 -6.49 16.99
CA ALA A 196 14.45 -7.18 17.41
C ALA A 196 14.14 -8.48 18.19
N ARG A 197 13.29 -8.43 19.21
CA ARG A 197 12.93 -9.63 20.00
C ARG A 197 12.25 -10.74 19.19
N ASN A 198 11.50 -10.40 18.15
CA ASN A 198 10.84 -11.40 17.32
C ASN A 198 11.81 -12.03 16.32
N LEU A 199 12.73 -11.23 15.77
CA LEU A 199 13.80 -11.74 14.93
C LEU A 199 14.77 -12.60 15.72
N ASP A 200 15.14 -12.23 16.96
CA ASP A 200 15.94 -13.09 17.86
C ASP A 200 15.26 -14.44 18.09
N ARG A 201 13.93 -14.44 18.32
CA ARG A 201 13.16 -15.70 18.47
C ARG A 201 13.19 -16.54 17.19
N LEU A 202 13.04 -15.90 16.03
CA LEU A 202 13.07 -16.58 14.74
C LEU A 202 14.44 -17.20 14.50
N ILE A 203 15.52 -16.45 14.72
CA ILE A 203 16.90 -16.90 14.62
C ILE A 203 17.14 -18.09 15.56
N ALA A 204 16.74 -17.96 16.83
CA ALA A 204 16.88 -19.04 17.82
C ALA A 204 16.06 -20.28 17.43
N PHE A 205 14.85 -20.10 16.91
CA PHE A 205 14.01 -21.21 16.44
C PHE A 205 14.65 -21.94 15.26
N MET A 206 15.15 -21.22 14.26
CA MET A 206 15.84 -21.78 13.10
C MET A 206 17.13 -22.54 13.51
N ARG A 207 17.92 -21.98 14.45
CA ARG A 207 19.14 -22.62 15.00
C ARG A 207 18.83 -23.85 15.84
N GLY A 208 17.73 -23.81 16.61
CA GLY A 208 17.33 -24.90 17.49
C GLY A 208 16.79 -26.15 16.79
N HIS A 209 16.54 -26.06 15.47
CA HIS A 209 16.01 -27.14 14.68
C HIS A 209 16.96 -27.48 13.51
N GLU A 210 17.94 -28.35 13.76
CA GLU A 210 18.95 -28.74 12.74
C GLU A 210 18.35 -29.17 11.40
N GLY A 211 17.17 -29.81 11.42
CA GLY A 211 16.44 -30.20 10.23
C GLY A 211 15.93 -29.04 9.36
N LEU A 212 15.87 -27.79 9.89
CA LEU A 212 15.43 -26.61 9.13
C LEU A 212 16.58 -25.91 8.40
N GLN A 213 17.81 -26.00 8.90
CA GLN A 213 18.96 -25.27 8.36
C GLN A 213 19.39 -25.79 6.97
N ASN A 214 19.11 -27.07 6.68
CA ASN A 214 19.44 -27.70 5.40
C ASN A 214 18.33 -27.59 4.36
N ARG A 215 17.25 -26.86 4.66
CA ARG A 215 16.11 -26.71 3.76
C ARG A 215 16.23 -25.47 2.90
N LYS A 216 15.64 -25.54 1.70
CA LYS A 216 15.53 -24.38 0.80
C LYS A 216 14.49 -23.40 1.37
N VAL A 217 14.92 -22.17 1.64
CA VAL A 217 14.14 -21.14 2.33
C VAL A 217 13.84 -19.96 1.41
N LEU A 218 12.61 -19.52 1.36
CA LEU A 218 12.22 -18.23 0.79
C LEU A 218 11.99 -17.22 1.93
N LEU A 219 12.84 -16.21 2.04
CA LEU A 219 12.65 -15.08 2.95
C LEU A 219 11.92 -13.96 2.20
N VAL A 220 10.73 -13.61 2.67
CA VAL A 220 9.91 -12.51 2.15
C VAL A 220 9.93 -11.35 3.14
N ASP A 221 10.40 -10.19 2.70
CA ASP A 221 10.41 -8.95 3.49
C ASP A 221 9.31 -8.02 2.98
N ASP A 222 8.12 -8.09 3.59
CA ASP A 222 6.99 -7.23 3.25
C ASP A 222 7.17 -5.82 3.84
N GLU A 223 6.83 -4.79 3.07
CA GLU A 223 7.13 -3.39 3.37
C GLU A 223 8.65 -3.19 3.61
N ALA A 224 9.47 -3.62 2.66
CA ALA A 224 10.93 -3.67 2.78
C ALA A 224 11.59 -2.29 2.92
N ASP A 225 10.93 -1.21 2.50
CA ASP A 225 11.35 0.17 2.70
C ASP A 225 11.27 0.66 4.16
N LEU A 226 10.69 -0.19 5.05
CA LEU A 226 10.55 0.05 6.48
C LEU A 226 11.50 -0.80 7.29
N ALA A 227 12.24 -0.20 8.21
CA ALA A 227 13.11 -0.85 9.18
C ALA A 227 14.24 -1.72 8.58
N SER A 228 14.03 -2.31 7.39
CA SER A 228 15.03 -3.12 6.69
C SER A 228 16.15 -2.26 6.09
N VAL A 229 15.89 -0.96 5.91
CA VAL A 229 16.87 0.04 5.45
C VAL A 229 16.87 1.20 6.44
N ARG A 230 17.70 1.14 7.45
CA ARG A 230 17.88 2.22 8.41
C ARG A 230 19.33 2.38 8.81
N PHE A 231 19.82 3.60 8.69
CA PHE A 231 21.18 3.96 9.07
C PHE A 231 21.17 4.84 10.32
N VAL A 232 22.06 4.56 11.26
CA VAL A 232 22.21 5.33 12.48
C VAL A 232 23.62 5.91 12.52
N ARG A 233 23.73 7.24 12.42
CA ARG A 233 24.99 7.95 12.62
C ARG A 233 25.12 8.30 14.09
N LYS A 234 26.17 7.80 14.76
CA LYS A 234 26.49 8.25 16.13
C LYS A 234 27.01 9.69 16.08
N ALA A 235 26.47 10.55 16.92
CA ALA A 235 26.94 11.91 17.07
C ALA A 235 28.46 11.91 17.40
N GLY A 236 29.26 12.60 16.59
CA GLY A 236 30.71 12.69 16.76
C GLY A 236 31.54 11.54 16.16
N SER A 237 30.91 10.59 15.42
CA SER A 237 31.62 9.50 14.75
C SER A 237 31.42 9.61 13.23
N SER A 238 32.46 9.32 12.45
CA SER A 238 32.37 9.12 11.00
C SER A 238 31.74 7.76 10.63
N THR A 239 31.63 6.85 11.60
CA THR A 239 31.07 5.50 11.37
C THR A 239 29.56 5.50 11.28
N ILE A 240 29.04 4.87 10.25
CA ILE A 240 27.61 4.64 10.03
C ILE A 240 27.30 3.21 10.42
N ASN A 241 26.37 3.01 11.36
CA ASN A 241 25.93 1.70 11.77
C ASN A 241 24.62 1.32 11.09
N GLN A 242 24.53 0.07 10.65
CA GLN A 242 23.28 -0.52 10.22
C GLN A 242 22.32 -0.65 11.41
N GLY A 243 21.02 -0.57 11.19
CA GLY A 243 20.06 -0.75 12.29
C GLY A 243 19.94 -2.22 12.70
N THR A 244 19.73 -2.49 13.98
CA THR A 244 19.62 -3.84 14.56
C THR A 244 18.72 -4.80 13.76
N ILE A 245 17.61 -4.30 13.19
CA ILE A 245 16.69 -5.12 12.38
C ILE A 245 17.35 -5.58 11.07
N ALA A 246 18.11 -4.71 10.42
CA ALA A 246 18.80 -5.04 9.18
C ALA A 246 19.91 -6.08 9.43
N ASP A 247 20.63 -5.96 10.58
CA ASP A 247 21.65 -6.92 10.98
C ASP A 247 21.06 -8.30 11.25
N GLN A 248 19.91 -8.37 11.92
CA GLN A 248 19.20 -9.62 12.19
C GLN A 248 18.64 -10.26 10.91
N ILE A 249 18.20 -9.47 9.93
CA ILE A 249 17.79 -9.98 8.61
C ILE A 249 19.00 -10.59 7.89
N ASP A 250 20.18 -9.97 7.97
CA ASP A 250 21.41 -10.51 7.40
C ASP A 250 21.86 -11.79 8.09
N GLU A 251 21.73 -11.84 9.40
CA GLU A 251 21.98 -13.07 10.15
C GLU A 251 21.05 -14.21 9.70
N LEU A 252 19.74 -13.95 9.55
CA LEU A 252 18.78 -14.92 9.02
C LEU A 252 19.19 -15.44 7.62
N ARG A 253 19.68 -14.55 6.76
CA ARG A 253 20.12 -14.88 5.41
C ARG A 253 21.32 -15.83 5.42
N GLY A 254 22.19 -15.72 6.40
CA GLY A 254 23.36 -16.58 6.59
C GLY A 254 23.08 -17.93 7.27
N LEU A 255 21.88 -18.15 7.82
CA LEU A 255 21.56 -19.36 8.59
C LEU A 255 21.29 -20.60 7.74
N THR A 256 20.96 -20.44 6.48
CA THR A 256 20.56 -21.56 5.61
C THR A 256 21.33 -21.52 4.28
N ALA A 257 21.79 -22.68 3.82
CA ALA A 257 22.58 -22.79 2.60
C ALA A 257 21.79 -22.56 1.29
N GLY A 258 20.47 -22.61 1.33
CA GLY A 258 19.58 -22.47 0.16
C GLY A 258 18.52 -21.40 0.35
N LEU A 259 18.91 -20.16 0.75
CA LEU A 259 17.98 -19.07 0.95
C LEU A 259 17.87 -18.17 -0.29
N ALA A 260 16.63 -17.93 -0.72
CA ALA A 260 16.30 -16.82 -1.64
C ALA A 260 15.66 -15.69 -0.84
N PHE A 261 16.00 -14.44 -1.16
CA PHE A 261 15.50 -13.25 -0.45
C PHE A 261 14.68 -12.36 -1.40
N LEU A 262 13.43 -12.16 -1.06
CA LEU A 262 12.48 -11.34 -1.80
C LEU A 262 12.04 -10.14 -0.95
N GLN A 263 12.27 -8.94 -1.45
CA GLN A 263 11.70 -7.70 -0.91
C GLN A 263 10.39 -7.36 -1.61
N VAL A 264 9.39 -6.96 -0.83
CA VAL A 264 8.07 -6.56 -1.35
C VAL A 264 7.77 -5.15 -0.87
N THR A 265 7.51 -4.23 -1.79
CA THR A 265 7.19 -2.85 -1.43
C THR A 265 6.33 -2.16 -2.51
N ALA A 266 5.71 -1.04 -2.15
CA ALA A 266 5.10 -0.10 -3.08
C ALA A 266 5.93 1.19 -3.24
N THR A 267 6.90 1.41 -2.36
CA THR A 267 7.69 2.65 -2.27
C THR A 267 9.19 2.34 -2.23
N PRO A 268 9.79 1.95 -3.37
CA PRO A 268 11.14 1.41 -3.43
C PRO A 268 12.24 2.47 -3.32
N TYR A 269 11.90 3.74 -3.12
CA TYR A 269 12.83 4.87 -3.20
C TYR A 269 14.12 4.66 -2.39
N SER A 270 13.98 4.24 -1.11
CA SER A 270 15.14 4.03 -0.24
C SER A 270 16.04 2.88 -0.69
N LEU A 271 15.51 1.92 -1.43
CA LEU A 271 16.26 0.74 -1.90
C LEU A 271 17.10 1.06 -3.14
N TYR A 272 16.63 1.97 -4.00
CA TYR A 272 17.34 2.38 -5.22
C TYR A 272 18.26 3.60 -5.02
N LEU A 273 18.04 4.40 -3.99
CA LEU A 273 18.89 5.54 -3.65
C LEU A 273 20.13 5.13 -2.83
N GLN A 274 20.49 3.86 -2.81
CA GLN A 274 21.71 3.39 -2.18
C GLN A 274 22.88 3.43 -3.19
N PRO A 275 24.09 3.86 -2.77
CA PRO A 275 25.24 3.87 -3.65
C PRO A 275 25.63 2.45 -4.06
N GLU A 276 26.01 2.24 -5.32
CA GLU A 276 26.57 0.97 -5.79
C GLU A 276 28.01 0.81 -5.32
N GLY A 277 28.36 -0.41 -4.91
CA GLY A 277 29.76 -0.76 -4.60
C GLY A 277 30.34 -0.10 -3.35
N TYR A 278 29.54 0.58 -2.55
CA TYR A 278 30.05 1.17 -1.32
C TYR A 278 30.30 0.08 -0.27
N GLU A 279 31.56 -0.24 -0.07
CA GLU A 279 32.02 -1.08 1.05
C GLU A 279 32.82 -0.20 2.00
N GLU A 280 32.30 0.03 3.20
CA GLU A 280 33.09 0.68 4.26
C GLU A 280 34.00 -0.39 4.88
N THR A 281 35.26 -0.40 4.50
CA THR A 281 36.28 -1.23 5.15
C THR A 281 36.59 -0.61 6.52
N ALA A 282 36.00 -1.16 7.58
CA ALA A 282 36.33 -0.77 8.92
C ALA A 282 37.74 -1.20 9.28
N THR A 283 38.61 -0.24 9.42
CA THR A 283 39.90 -0.43 10.09
C THR A 283 39.64 -0.59 11.60
N GLY A 284 39.74 -1.83 12.11
CA GLY A 284 39.68 -2.11 13.55
C GLY A 284 38.40 -2.77 14.05
N GLY A 285 37.94 -3.88 13.44
CA GLY A 285 36.92 -4.76 14.01
C GLY A 285 35.48 -4.22 13.96
N GLY A 286 35.19 -3.27 13.10
CA GLY A 286 33.88 -2.71 12.87
C GLY A 286 33.18 -3.28 11.64
N TYR A 287 31.94 -2.97 11.51
CA TYR A 287 30.97 -3.47 10.54
C TYR A 287 31.27 -3.04 9.11
N VAL A 288 31.17 -3.99 8.17
CA VAL A 288 31.18 -3.72 6.73
C VAL A 288 29.74 -3.45 6.28
N PHE A 289 29.43 -2.23 5.88
CA PHE A 289 28.14 -1.88 5.30
C PHE A 289 28.11 -2.31 3.83
N LYS A 290 27.09 -3.11 3.47
CA LYS A 290 26.82 -3.51 2.09
C LYS A 290 25.48 -2.95 1.63
N PRO A 291 25.44 -1.98 0.73
CA PRO A 291 24.19 -1.50 0.16
C PRO A 291 23.46 -2.63 -0.56
N LYS A 292 22.13 -2.68 -0.43
CA LYS A 292 21.30 -3.78 -0.93
C LYS A 292 20.34 -3.32 -2.00
N ARG A 293 20.89 -2.89 -3.16
CA ARG A 293 20.04 -2.71 -4.33
C ARG A 293 19.48 -4.05 -4.79
N PRO A 294 18.24 -4.10 -5.30
CA PRO A 294 17.69 -5.32 -5.86
C PRO A 294 18.54 -5.89 -7.00
N ALA A 295 18.62 -7.22 -7.08
CA ALA A 295 19.24 -7.91 -8.20
C ALA A 295 18.35 -7.83 -9.45
N PHE A 296 17.05 -7.87 -9.22
CA PHE A 296 16.01 -7.70 -10.22
C PHE A 296 14.76 -7.11 -9.58
N THR A 297 13.89 -6.53 -10.40
CA THR A 297 12.58 -6.04 -9.97
C THR A 297 11.49 -6.59 -10.87
N GLU A 298 10.56 -7.35 -10.29
CA GLU A 298 9.35 -7.79 -10.98
C GLU A 298 8.20 -6.85 -10.62
N LEU A 299 7.49 -6.37 -11.63
CA LEU A 299 6.37 -5.47 -11.45
C LEU A 299 5.06 -6.27 -11.29
N LEU A 300 4.40 -6.09 -10.14
CA LEU A 300 3.07 -6.65 -9.94
C LEU A 300 2.09 -6.03 -10.96
N PRO A 301 1.34 -6.83 -11.73
CA PRO A 301 0.35 -6.31 -12.66
C PRO A 301 -0.74 -5.51 -11.93
N ILE A 302 -1.22 -4.47 -12.59
CA ILE A 302 -2.32 -3.64 -12.09
C ILE A 302 -3.61 -4.21 -12.69
N HIS A 303 -4.52 -4.69 -11.84
CA HIS A 303 -5.81 -5.17 -12.33
C HIS A 303 -6.73 -4.02 -12.76
N GLY A 304 -7.65 -4.28 -13.71
CA GLY A 304 -8.46 -3.25 -14.36
C GLY A 304 -9.39 -2.43 -13.46
N GLY A 305 -9.68 -2.91 -12.24
CA GLY A 305 -10.48 -2.17 -11.25
C GLY A 305 -9.63 -1.34 -10.26
N TYR A 306 -8.31 -1.26 -10.46
CA TYR A 306 -7.44 -0.50 -9.57
C TYR A 306 -7.52 1.00 -9.84
N VAL A 307 -7.71 1.76 -8.78
CA VAL A 307 -7.75 3.22 -8.78
C VAL A 307 -6.54 3.73 -7.99
N GLY A 308 -5.69 4.49 -8.66
CA GLY A 308 -4.47 5.08 -8.09
C GLY A 308 -4.44 6.60 -8.22
N GLY A 309 -3.26 7.18 -8.06
CA GLY A 309 -3.08 8.63 -8.09
C GLY A 309 -3.56 9.30 -9.38
N ASP A 310 -3.47 8.65 -10.52
CA ASP A 310 -3.92 9.19 -11.81
C ASP A 310 -5.44 9.44 -11.88
N HIS A 311 -6.21 8.75 -11.04
CA HIS A 311 -7.63 9.00 -10.89
C HIS A 311 -7.90 10.28 -10.08
N TYR A 312 -7.07 10.56 -9.07
CA TYR A 312 -7.28 11.69 -8.15
C TYR A 312 -6.54 12.95 -8.59
N PHE A 313 -5.38 12.80 -9.23
CA PHE A 313 -4.47 13.91 -9.53
C PHE A 313 -4.26 14.01 -11.04
N GLY A 314 -5.22 14.58 -11.74
CA GLY A 314 -5.20 14.80 -13.17
C GLY A 314 -5.91 16.08 -13.57
N ALA A 315 -5.71 16.52 -14.80
CA ALA A 315 -6.50 17.58 -15.39
C ALA A 315 -7.73 16.96 -16.06
N PHE A 316 -8.91 17.23 -15.53
CA PHE A 316 -10.18 16.70 -16.03
C PHE A 316 -11.01 17.81 -16.64
N GLY A 317 -11.70 17.53 -17.75
CA GLY A 317 -12.68 18.45 -18.34
C GLY A 317 -13.93 18.60 -17.46
N GLU A 318 -14.70 19.65 -17.67
CA GLU A 318 -15.91 19.93 -16.88
C GLU A 318 -16.96 18.81 -16.97
N ASP A 319 -17.03 18.12 -18.11
CA ASP A 319 -17.96 17.00 -18.34
C ASP A 319 -17.45 15.68 -17.74
N ASP A 320 -16.23 15.64 -17.19
CA ASP A 320 -15.70 14.45 -16.53
C ASP A 320 -16.18 14.39 -15.08
N PRO A 321 -16.79 13.30 -14.62
CA PRO A 321 -17.22 13.16 -13.22
C PRO A 321 -16.11 13.45 -12.20
N ARG A 322 -14.83 13.21 -12.60
CA ARG A 322 -13.65 13.44 -11.76
C ARG A 322 -13.33 14.92 -11.54
N SER A 323 -13.90 15.83 -12.34
CA SER A 323 -13.73 17.28 -12.14
C SER A 323 -14.23 17.73 -10.76
N ARG A 324 -15.17 17.00 -10.17
CA ARG A 324 -15.76 17.25 -8.85
C ARG A 324 -15.13 16.45 -7.70
N LEU A 325 -14.14 15.60 -8.02
CA LEU A 325 -13.53 14.69 -7.05
C LEU A 325 -12.76 15.45 -5.96
N ILE A 326 -12.03 16.51 -6.33
CA ILE A 326 -11.23 17.31 -5.42
C ILE A 326 -12.04 18.53 -4.97
N VAL A 327 -12.22 18.66 -3.66
CA VAL A 327 -12.85 19.81 -3.04
C VAL A 327 -11.80 20.58 -2.25
N GLU A 328 -11.58 21.83 -2.65
CA GLU A 328 -10.57 22.68 -2.01
C GLU A 328 -11.06 23.15 -0.62
N VAL A 329 -10.19 22.97 0.36
CA VAL A 329 -10.37 23.47 1.73
C VAL A 329 -9.40 24.61 1.96
N SER A 330 -9.86 25.69 2.60
CA SER A 330 -9.02 26.85 2.89
C SER A 330 -7.87 26.51 3.83
N GLU A 331 -6.70 27.11 3.61
CA GLU A 331 -5.57 26.98 4.53
C GLU A 331 -5.89 27.54 5.92
N GLN A 332 -6.77 28.55 5.98
CA GLN A 332 -7.26 29.13 7.24
C GLN A 332 -8.00 28.08 8.07
N GLU A 333 -8.89 27.29 7.48
CA GLU A 333 -9.59 26.20 8.14
C GLU A 333 -8.62 25.13 8.63
N GLN A 334 -7.69 24.70 7.78
CA GLN A 334 -6.70 23.70 8.17
C GLN A 334 -5.85 24.15 9.35
N ASP A 335 -5.45 25.42 9.40
CA ASP A 335 -4.69 25.98 10.52
C ASP A 335 -5.55 26.09 11.78
N ALA A 336 -6.83 26.48 11.66
CA ALA A 336 -7.75 26.55 12.79
C ALA A 336 -8.03 25.16 13.40
N LEU A 337 -8.05 24.11 12.57
CA LEU A 337 -8.21 22.73 13.02
C LEU A 337 -6.94 22.12 13.65
N ARG A 338 -5.76 22.73 13.46
CA ARG A 338 -4.51 22.25 14.07
C ARG A 338 -4.25 22.79 15.46
N ARG A 339 -4.74 24.00 15.75
CA ARG A 339 -4.43 24.70 16.99
C ARG A 339 -5.71 25.06 17.75
N PRO A 340 -5.86 24.61 19.00
CA PRO A 340 -7.03 24.96 19.80
C PRO A 340 -7.17 26.48 19.93
N ASP A 341 -8.23 27.03 19.36
CA ASP A 341 -8.62 28.44 19.57
C ASP A 341 -10.14 28.54 19.57
N LYS A 342 -10.72 28.57 20.77
CA LYS A 342 -12.18 28.64 20.97
C LYS A 342 -12.80 29.97 20.53
N ARG A 343 -12.01 31.00 20.20
CA ARG A 343 -12.50 32.23 19.58
C ARG A 343 -12.75 32.04 18.09
N ARG A 344 -11.98 31.16 17.43
CA ARG A 344 -12.17 30.84 16.00
C ARG A 344 -13.22 29.77 15.78
N ILE A 345 -13.23 28.74 16.60
CA ILE A 345 -14.19 27.63 16.55
C ILE A 345 -14.72 27.37 17.94
N SER A 346 -16.05 27.42 18.09
CA SER A 346 -16.78 27.17 19.34
C SER A 346 -18.05 26.39 19.02
N ARG A 347 -18.69 25.82 20.04
CA ARG A 347 -20.00 25.16 19.89
C ARG A 347 -21.07 26.06 19.29
N ALA A 348 -21.01 27.37 19.62
CA ALA A 348 -22.01 28.31 19.18
C ALA A 348 -21.88 28.73 17.70
N ASN A 349 -20.68 28.65 17.13
CA ASN A 349 -20.42 29.07 15.73
C ASN A 349 -19.97 27.97 14.80
N VAL A 350 -19.95 26.72 15.27
CA VAL A 350 -19.37 25.61 14.53
C VAL A 350 -20.07 25.32 13.20
N LEU A 351 -21.35 25.67 13.07
CA LEU A 351 -22.09 25.50 11.81
C LEU A 351 -21.97 26.72 10.87
N ASP A 352 -21.51 27.89 11.34
CA ASP A 352 -21.50 29.12 10.55
C ASP A 352 -20.10 29.63 10.23
N THR A 353 -19.11 29.26 11.05
CA THR A 353 -17.73 29.74 10.85
C THR A 353 -17.08 29.21 9.59
N ALA A 354 -16.37 30.07 8.84
CA ALA A 354 -15.54 29.65 7.70
C ALA A 354 -14.38 28.74 8.11
N ASN A 355 -14.05 28.65 9.42
CA ASN A 355 -12.97 27.76 9.90
C ASN A 355 -13.36 26.28 9.99
N THR A 356 -14.59 25.93 9.66
CA THR A 356 -15.09 24.53 9.63
C THR A 356 -15.93 24.25 8.37
N GLU A 357 -15.94 25.16 7.40
CA GLU A 357 -16.77 25.08 6.18
C GLU A 357 -16.51 23.80 5.38
N GLY A 358 -15.26 23.52 5.04
CA GLY A 358 -14.88 22.34 4.28
C GLY A 358 -15.15 21.04 5.05
N LEU A 359 -14.98 21.04 6.38
CA LEU A 359 -15.24 19.87 7.21
C LEU A 359 -16.75 19.59 7.33
N ARG A 360 -17.57 20.63 7.53
CA ARG A 360 -19.04 20.50 7.51
C ARG A 360 -19.52 19.98 6.16
N ARG A 361 -19.06 20.61 5.08
CA ARG A 361 -19.36 20.19 3.71
C ARG A 361 -18.97 18.72 3.50
N ALA A 362 -17.80 18.30 3.98
CA ALA A 362 -17.34 16.92 3.85
C ALA A 362 -18.26 15.92 4.54
N ILE A 363 -18.71 16.23 5.77
CA ILE A 363 -19.63 15.38 6.54
C ILE A 363 -21.00 15.33 5.86
N THR A 364 -21.58 16.49 5.50
CA THR A 364 -22.87 16.57 4.83
C THR A 364 -22.88 15.85 3.50
N THR A 365 -21.89 16.14 2.64
CA THR A 365 -21.76 15.46 1.33
C THR A 365 -21.59 13.96 1.48
N PHE A 366 -20.87 13.49 2.51
CA PHE A 366 -20.72 12.05 2.77
C PHE A 366 -22.07 11.39 3.08
N VAL A 367 -22.89 12.00 3.95
CA VAL A 367 -24.21 11.45 4.30
C VAL A 367 -25.12 11.42 3.08
N VAL A 368 -25.17 12.50 2.30
CA VAL A 368 -25.96 12.55 1.05
C VAL A 368 -25.46 11.53 0.04
N ALA A 369 -24.14 11.40 -0.15
CA ALA A 369 -23.54 10.45 -1.08
C ALA A 369 -23.88 8.98 -0.75
N VAL A 370 -23.86 8.61 0.53
CA VAL A 370 -24.29 7.28 0.97
C VAL A 370 -25.77 7.06 0.65
N GLY A 371 -26.64 8.03 0.95
CA GLY A 371 -28.06 7.97 0.64
C GLY A 371 -28.32 7.77 -0.85
N VAL A 372 -27.65 8.56 -1.72
CA VAL A 372 -27.72 8.44 -3.18
C VAL A 372 -27.30 7.04 -3.62
N ARG A 373 -26.16 6.52 -3.13
CA ARG A 373 -25.68 5.19 -3.48
C ARG A 373 -26.61 4.08 -3.02
N GLN A 374 -27.16 4.17 -1.83
CA GLN A 374 -28.10 3.19 -1.32
C GLN A 374 -29.45 3.23 -2.08
N TRP A 375 -29.90 4.42 -2.47
CA TRP A 375 -31.07 4.57 -3.33
C TRP A 375 -30.83 3.92 -4.70
N GLN A 376 -29.69 4.17 -5.36
CA GLN A 376 -29.31 3.56 -6.63
C GLN A 376 -29.21 2.02 -6.53
N GLN A 377 -28.68 1.49 -5.42
CA GLN A 377 -28.57 0.06 -5.19
C GLN A 377 -29.95 -0.57 -5.03
N ARG A 378 -30.85 0.06 -4.26
CA ARG A 378 -32.24 -0.41 -4.10
C ARG A 378 -33.01 -0.37 -5.43
N ASP A 379 -32.86 0.70 -6.22
CA ASP A 379 -33.47 0.83 -7.55
C ASP A 379 -32.97 -0.28 -8.51
N ALA A 380 -31.72 -0.71 -8.36
CA ALA A 380 -31.11 -1.82 -9.11
C ALA A 380 -31.41 -3.22 -8.51
N GLY A 381 -32.21 -3.34 -7.47
CA GLY A 381 -32.50 -4.60 -6.78
C GLY A 381 -31.32 -5.19 -6.01
N LEU A 382 -30.29 -4.39 -5.71
CA LEU A 382 -29.10 -4.80 -4.98
C LEU A 382 -29.23 -4.50 -3.48
N LYS A 383 -28.51 -5.26 -2.67
CA LYS A 383 -28.41 -4.98 -1.23
C LYS A 383 -27.65 -3.68 -1.01
N ALA A 384 -28.21 -2.80 -0.19
CA ALA A 384 -27.57 -1.55 0.23
C ALA A 384 -26.25 -1.83 0.96
N LYS A 385 -25.17 -1.16 0.51
CA LYS A 385 -23.85 -1.24 1.13
C LYS A 385 -23.72 -0.24 2.25
N LYS A 386 -22.76 -0.49 3.14
CA LYS A 386 -22.27 0.45 4.14
C LYS A 386 -21.04 1.18 3.58
N TYR A 387 -20.84 2.42 3.98
CA TYR A 387 -19.79 3.28 3.43
C TYR A 387 -18.95 3.93 4.54
N ALA A 388 -17.78 4.40 4.14
CA ALA A 388 -16.79 4.99 5.02
C ALA A 388 -16.38 6.40 4.59
N MET A 389 -16.11 7.23 5.59
CA MET A 389 -15.40 8.49 5.50
C MET A 389 -14.20 8.47 6.44
N VAL A 390 -13.07 9.07 6.03
CA VAL A 390 -11.89 9.26 6.88
C VAL A 390 -11.54 10.73 6.99
N ILE A 391 -11.27 11.17 8.21
CA ILE A 391 -10.80 12.53 8.53
C ILE A 391 -9.41 12.42 9.14
N HIS A 392 -8.41 13.00 8.46
CA HIS A 392 -7.02 13.01 8.91
C HIS A 392 -6.38 14.39 8.67
N ASN A 393 -6.07 15.10 9.74
CA ASN A 393 -5.59 16.48 9.64
C ASN A 393 -4.16 16.69 10.14
N ASP A 394 -3.71 15.95 11.15
CA ASP A 394 -2.35 16.07 11.71
C ASP A 394 -1.89 14.75 12.33
N THR A 395 -0.61 14.68 12.71
CA THR A 395 -0.01 13.53 13.42
C THR A 395 0.25 13.82 14.91
N GLN A 396 0.09 15.08 15.35
CA GLN A 396 0.33 15.46 16.74
C GLN A 396 -0.87 15.16 17.62
N ARG A 397 -0.68 14.54 18.78
CA ARG A 397 -1.75 14.15 19.71
C ARG A 397 -2.63 15.32 20.16
N ALA A 398 -2.03 16.49 20.40
CA ALA A 398 -2.78 17.67 20.82
C ALA A 398 -3.70 18.19 19.71
N ALA A 399 -3.25 18.17 18.45
CA ALA A 399 -4.08 18.52 17.31
C ALA A 399 -5.22 17.52 17.10
N HIS A 400 -4.96 16.21 17.29
CA HIS A 400 -6.02 15.20 17.24
C HIS A 400 -7.12 15.43 18.25
N ALA A 401 -6.77 15.68 19.52
CA ALA A 401 -7.77 15.92 20.58
C ALA A 401 -8.66 17.15 20.27
N TRP A 402 -8.05 18.21 19.69
CA TRP A 402 -8.81 19.39 19.28
C TRP A 402 -9.74 19.10 18.10
N GLN A 403 -9.27 18.38 17.10
CA GLN A 403 -10.09 17.98 15.95
C GLN A 403 -11.25 17.09 16.37
N ASP A 404 -10.99 16.14 17.23
CA ASP A 404 -12.00 15.27 17.81
C ASP A 404 -13.10 16.10 18.49
N GLU A 405 -12.71 17.14 19.28
CA GLU A 405 -13.65 18.05 19.95
C GLU A 405 -14.47 18.85 18.94
N VAL A 406 -13.84 19.37 17.86
CA VAL A 406 -14.52 20.14 16.82
C VAL A 406 -15.49 19.26 16.02
N ILE A 407 -15.09 18.04 15.67
CA ILE A 407 -15.95 17.10 14.95
C ILE A 407 -17.16 16.71 15.79
N ASP A 408 -16.96 16.45 17.09
CA ASP A 408 -18.06 16.17 18.01
C ASP A 408 -19.04 17.36 18.07
N TRP A 409 -18.54 18.60 18.06
CA TRP A 409 -19.41 19.78 18.06
C TRP A 409 -20.19 19.94 16.76
N ILE A 410 -19.53 19.73 15.59
CA ILE A 410 -20.20 19.78 14.29
C ILE A 410 -21.30 18.73 14.25
N PHE A 411 -20.97 17.49 14.61
CA PHE A 411 -21.91 16.39 14.53
C PHE A 411 -23.11 16.60 15.49
N ALA A 412 -22.83 16.97 16.73
CA ALA A 412 -23.89 17.28 17.70
C ALA A 412 -24.77 18.43 17.25
N ALA A 413 -24.21 19.47 16.63
CA ALA A 413 -24.97 20.61 16.14
C ALA A 413 -25.84 20.25 14.91
N ILE A 414 -25.29 19.40 13.99
CA ILE A 414 -26.06 18.90 12.83
C ILE A 414 -27.23 18.01 13.30
N VAL A 415 -26.97 17.09 14.24
CA VAL A 415 -28.01 16.21 14.79
C VAL A 415 -29.10 17.02 15.49
N ALA A 416 -28.71 17.97 16.37
CA ALA A 416 -29.68 18.84 17.04
C ALA A 416 -30.53 19.66 16.05
N ALA A 417 -29.91 20.20 14.99
CA ALA A 417 -30.63 20.90 13.93
C ALA A 417 -31.59 19.95 13.17
N ALA A 418 -31.20 18.71 12.94
CA ALA A 418 -32.06 17.71 12.29
C ALA A 418 -33.27 17.33 13.15
N GLU A 419 -33.12 17.33 14.48
CA GLU A 419 -34.21 17.04 15.44
C GLU A 419 -35.16 18.23 15.62
N ASP A 420 -34.62 19.45 15.83
CA ASP A 420 -35.36 20.61 16.24
C ASP A 420 -35.84 21.48 15.07
N GLU A 421 -34.98 21.71 14.08
CA GLU A 421 -35.22 22.67 12.98
C GLU A 421 -34.57 22.14 11.65
N PRO A 422 -35.08 21.03 11.08
CA PRO A 422 -34.47 20.38 9.92
C PRO A 422 -34.24 21.30 8.70
N ASP A 423 -35.11 22.30 8.50
CA ASP A 423 -35.00 23.27 7.41
C ASP A 423 -33.71 24.12 7.48
N GLN A 424 -33.11 24.28 8.66
CA GLN A 424 -31.79 24.95 8.79
C GLN A 424 -30.69 24.22 8.07
N LEU A 425 -30.79 22.89 7.90
CA LEU A 425 -29.83 22.08 7.20
C LEU A 425 -30.05 22.07 5.68
N ARG A 426 -31.17 22.60 5.19
CA ARG A 426 -31.51 22.59 3.76
C ARG A 426 -30.45 23.24 2.88
N PRO A 427 -29.86 24.40 3.20
CA PRO A 427 -28.82 24.99 2.37
C PRO A 427 -27.56 24.11 2.26
N MET A 428 -27.14 23.47 3.36
CA MET A 428 -25.98 22.55 3.36
C MET A 428 -26.29 21.28 2.57
N PHE A 429 -27.50 20.76 2.69
CA PHE A 429 -27.97 19.61 1.93
C PHE A 429 -28.03 19.93 0.44
N ASP A 430 -28.62 21.06 0.05
CA ASP A 430 -28.77 21.46 -1.36
C ASP A 430 -27.42 21.65 -2.02
N GLU A 431 -26.44 22.26 -1.36
CA GLU A 431 -25.07 22.37 -1.85
C GLU A 431 -24.44 20.98 -2.11
N ALA A 432 -24.60 20.06 -1.16
CA ALA A 432 -24.08 18.69 -1.29
C ALA A 432 -24.80 17.91 -2.38
N TYR A 433 -26.12 18.05 -2.48
CA TYR A 433 -26.92 17.40 -3.51
C TYR A 433 -26.55 17.89 -4.91
N ASP A 434 -26.45 19.21 -5.14
CA ASP A 434 -26.11 19.81 -6.43
C ASP A 434 -24.71 19.37 -6.88
N ASP A 435 -23.74 19.33 -5.96
CA ASP A 435 -22.38 18.85 -6.25
C ASP A 435 -22.36 17.38 -6.68
N LEU A 436 -23.11 16.51 -5.99
CA LEU A 436 -23.23 15.10 -6.33
C LEU A 436 -24.04 14.87 -7.60
N GLU A 437 -25.13 15.61 -7.80
CA GLU A 437 -25.95 15.55 -8.99
C GLU A 437 -25.12 15.83 -10.24
N ALA A 438 -24.28 16.87 -10.22
CA ALA A 438 -23.43 17.22 -11.34
C ALA A 438 -22.50 16.06 -11.75
N SER A 439 -21.86 15.36 -10.81
CA SER A 439 -21.00 14.23 -11.10
C SER A 439 -21.77 12.96 -11.50
N VAL A 440 -22.92 12.70 -10.88
CA VAL A 440 -23.77 11.54 -11.21
C VAL A 440 -24.36 11.65 -12.61
N LEU A 441 -24.84 12.86 -12.99
CA LEU A 441 -25.37 13.11 -14.33
C LEU A 441 -24.27 13.06 -15.41
N ALA A 442 -23.07 13.57 -15.11
CA ALA A 442 -21.91 13.44 -16.00
C ALA A 442 -21.57 11.96 -16.29
N ASP A 443 -21.73 11.06 -15.31
CA ASP A 443 -21.60 9.59 -15.48
C ASP A 443 -22.86 8.94 -16.06
N LYS A 444 -23.86 9.72 -16.49
CA LYS A 444 -25.15 9.21 -16.97
C LYS A 444 -25.89 8.36 -15.93
N GLY A 445 -25.64 8.60 -14.68
CA GLY A 445 -26.33 7.98 -13.55
C GLY A 445 -27.69 8.63 -13.26
N ARG A 446 -28.38 8.10 -12.27
CA ARG A 446 -29.69 8.62 -11.80
C ARG A 446 -29.56 9.14 -10.37
N MET A 447 -30.21 10.25 -10.09
CA MET A 447 -30.35 10.81 -8.76
C MET A 447 -31.74 10.50 -8.18
N PRO A 448 -31.83 10.27 -6.85
CA PRO A 448 -33.12 10.26 -6.19
C PRO A 448 -33.79 11.64 -6.27
N PRO A 449 -35.14 11.75 -6.17
CA PRO A 449 -35.80 13.04 -6.03
C PRO A 449 -35.25 13.84 -4.83
N ARG A 450 -35.03 15.15 -5.02
CA ARG A 450 -34.34 16.00 -4.04
C ARG A 450 -35.02 15.99 -2.65
N ASP A 451 -36.33 16.10 -2.62
CA ASP A 451 -37.08 16.14 -1.33
C ASP A 451 -37.07 14.77 -0.63
N GLU A 452 -37.22 13.67 -1.39
CA GLU A 452 -37.07 12.31 -0.85
C GLU A 452 -35.65 12.11 -0.26
N MET A 453 -34.63 12.64 -0.94
CA MET A 453 -33.26 12.56 -0.45
C MET A 453 -33.01 13.42 0.77
N PHE A 454 -33.67 14.59 0.87
CA PHE A 454 -33.61 15.43 2.06
C PHE A 454 -34.25 14.75 3.28
N GLU A 455 -35.41 14.14 3.10
CA GLU A 455 -36.06 13.35 4.15
C GLU A 455 -35.12 12.20 4.60
N ALA A 456 -34.55 11.44 3.66
CA ALA A 456 -33.62 10.38 3.99
C ALA A 456 -32.33 10.88 4.67
N PHE A 457 -31.86 12.08 4.36
CA PHE A 457 -30.74 12.74 5.02
C PHE A 457 -31.05 13.08 6.47
N ILE A 458 -32.24 13.64 6.73
CA ILE A 458 -32.69 13.96 8.10
C ILE A 458 -32.89 12.65 8.90
N ASP A 459 -33.56 11.67 8.33
CA ASP A 459 -33.74 10.35 8.97
C ASP A 459 -32.41 9.69 9.36
N ALA A 460 -31.40 9.76 8.49
CA ALA A 460 -30.07 9.20 8.77
C ALA A 460 -29.36 9.92 9.93
N LEU A 461 -29.60 11.22 10.13
CA LEU A 461 -29.02 12.00 11.22
C LEU A 461 -29.76 11.79 12.55
N GLN A 462 -31.07 11.57 12.50
CA GLN A 462 -31.90 11.29 13.68
C GLN A 462 -31.80 9.85 14.17
N SER A 463 -31.46 8.93 13.28
CA SER A 463 -31.15 7.52 13.63
C SER A 463 -29.70 7.39 14.08
N ASP A 464 -29.40 6.34 14.86
CA ASP A 464 -28.02 5.99 15.23
C ASP A 464 -27.21 5.38 14.06
N ASP A 465 -27.59 5.70 12.81
CA ASP A 465 -26.98 5.14 11.62
C ASP A 465 -25.66 5.81 11.23
N VAL A 466 -25.44 7.06 11.64
CA VAL A 466 -24.18 7.79 11.44
C VAL A 466 -23.30 7.65 12.68
N VAL A 467 -22.21 6.89 12.56
CA VAL A 467 -21.29 6.65 13.68
C VAL A 467 -19.96 7.36 13.42
N VAL A 468 -19.52 8.15 14.39
CA VAL A 468 -18.20 8.79 14.41
C VAL A 468 -17.32 8.06 15.41
N GLU A 469 -16.23 7.44 14.94
CA GLU A 469 -15.29 6.68 15.76
C GLU A 469 -13.89 7.27 15.71
N LYS A 470 -13.26 7.40 16.88
CA LYS A 470 -11.90 7.90 17.04
C LYS A 470 -10.92 6.73 17.04
N VAL A 471 -9.90 6.79 16.20
CA VAL A 471 -8.93 5.70 16.00
C VAL A 471 -7.52 6.24 16.21
N ASN A 472 -7.10 6.25 17.47
CA ASN A 472 -5.85 6.87 17.91
C ASN A 472 -4.78 5.87 18.37
N SER A 473 -5.11 4.56 18.41
CA SER A 473 -4.17 3.51 18.84
C SER A 473 -4.30 2.23 18.01
N ASP A 474 -3.25 1.40 18.01
CA ASP A 474 -3.28 0.06 17.40
C ASP A 474 -4.35 -0.84 18.05
N THR A 475 -4.67 -0.62 19.30
CA THR A 475 -5.71 -1.37 20.02
C THR A 475 -7.10 -1.04 19.48
N ASP A 476 -7.36 0.25 19.21
CA ASP A 476 -8.63 0.69 18.64
C ASP A 476 -8.80 0.07 17.23
N VAL A 477 -7.75 0.12 16.42
CA VAL A 477 -7.76 -0.51 15.09
C VAL A 477 -8.07 -2.00 15.17
N MET A 478 -7.42 -2.73 16.11
CA MET A 478 -7.65 -4.17 16.24
C MET A 478 -9.09 -4.53 16.63
N ALA A 479 -9.72 -3.71 17.45
CA ALA A 479 -11.11 -3.89 17.86
C ALA A 479 -12.11 -3.68 16.70
N LEU A 480 -11.70 -2.92 15.69
CA LEU A 480 -12.51 -2.58 14.53
C LEU A 480 -12.33 -3.54 13.34
N LEU A 481 -11.37 -4.46 13.37
CA LEU A 481 -11.12 -5.38 12.26
C LEU A 481 -12.12 -6.54 12.24
N ASP A 482 -12.57 -6.90 11.05
CA ASP A 482 -13.37 -8.09 10.79
C ASP A 482 -12.54 -9.37 10.68
N ALA A 483 -13.19 -10.48 10.30
CA ALA A 483 -12.52 -11.77 10.08
C ALA A 483 -11.48 -11.74 8.94
N ASN A 484 -11.65 -10.85 7.96
CA ASN A 484 -10.75 -10.68 6.82
C ASN A 484 -9.64 -9.67 7.11
N ALA A 485 -9.60 -9.15 8.35
CA ALA A 485 -8.70 -8.10 8.78
C ALA A 485 -8.88 -6.77 8.00
N GLU A 486 -10.09 -6.49 7.57
CA GLU A 486 -10.54 -5.21 7.05
C GLU A 486 -11.34 -4.46 8.13
N LEU A 487 -11.43 -3.13 8.00
CA LEU A 487 -12.23 -2.36 8.95
C LEU A 487 -13.72 -2.73 8.81
N LYS A 488 -14.32 -3.15 9.92
CA LYS A 488 -15.73 -3.53 9.96
C LYS A 488 -16.62 -2.31 9.93
N LEU A 489 -17.38 -2.14 8.85
CA LEU A 489 -18.45 -1.16 8.77
C LEU A 489 -19.63 -1.61 9.64
N ARG A 490 -19.93 -0.87 10.72
CA ARG A 490 -20.97 -1.22 11.69
C ARG A 490 -22.35 -0.77 11.23
N THR A 491 -22.43 0.46 10.78
CA THR A 491 -23.65 1.16 10.38
C THR A 491 -23.61 1.50 8.88
N PRO A 492 -24.67 2.02 8.28
CA PRO A 492 -24.63 2.52 6.92
C PRO A 492 -23.59 3.62 6.69
N TYR A 493 -23.37 4.50 7.66
CA TYR A 493 -22.49 5.67 7.59
C TYR A 493 -21.41 5.58 8.67
N ASN A 494 -20.16 5.34 8.29
CA ASN A 494 -19.04 5.21 9.24
C ASN A 494 -18.02 6.32 8.99
N ILE A 495 -17.83 7.20 9.97
CA ILE A 495 -16.86 8.29 9.94
C ILE A 495 -15.73 7.95 10.92
N TRP A 496 -14.51 7.81 10.42
CA TRP A 496 -13.34 7.56 11.23
C TRP A 496 -12.43 8.77 11.30
N VAL A 497 -12.04 9.11 12.53
CA VAL A 497 -11.19 10.26 12.82
C VAL A 497 -9.88 9.77 13.44
N GLY A 498 -8.74 10.18 12.89
CA GLY A 498 -7.45 9.90 13.47
C GLY A 498 -6.34 9.61 12.47
N GLY A 499 -5.10 9.64 12.96
CA GLY A 499 -3.91 9.40 12.16
C GLY A 499 -3.56 7.92 11.99
N ASN A 500 -3.75 7.13 13.05
CA ASN A 500 -3.34 5.72 13.05
C ASN A 500 -4.21 4.84 12.15
N ILE A 501 -5.44 5.26 11.85
CA ILE A 501 -6.31 4.55 10.90
C ILE A 501 -5.74 4.55 9.48
N LEU A 502 -4.95 5.57 9.13
CA LEU A 502 -4.23 5.64 7.85
C LEU A 502 -2.90 4.92 7.89
N ASP A 503 -2.52 4.34 9.03
CA ASP A 503 -1.28 3.62 9.12
C ASP A 503 -1.28 2.40 8.18
N ARG A 504 -0.09 2.00 7.81
CA ARG A 504 0.17 0.99 6.77
C ARG A 504 -0.59 -0.31 7.00
N GLY A 505 -1.13 -0.87 5.94
CA GLY A 505 -1.72 -2.21 5.91
C GLY A 505 -3.19 -2.33 6.28
N ILE A 506 -3.87 -1.24 6.66
CA ILE A 506 -5.30 -1.28 6.93
C ILE A 506 -6.07 -1.05 5.63
N THR A 507 -6.99 -1.94 5.29
CA THR A 507 -7.93 -1.75 4.17
C THR A 507 -9.21 -1.13 4.70
N ILE A 508 -9.66 -0.03 4.08
CA ILE A 508 -10.90 0.65 4.39
C ILE A 508 -11.90 0.35 3.26
N PRO A 509 -12.89 -0.53 3.49
CA PRO A 509 -13.85 -0.86 2.47
C PRO A 509 -14.80 0.30 2.21
N ASN A 510 -15.24 0.43 0.94
CA ASN A 510 -16.26 1.40 0.52
C ASN A 510 -16.00 2.85 0.99
N LEU A 511 -14.74 3.29 0.97
CA LEU A 511 -14.33 4.65 1.31
C LEU A 511 -14.74 5.60 0.17
N ILE A 512 -15.66 6.52 0.42
CA ILE A 512 -16.17 7.50 -0.57
C ILE A 512 -15.95 8.96 -0.16
N SER A 513 -15.44 9.22 1.03
CA SER A 513 -15.09 10.57 1.46
C SER A 513 -13.79 10.58 2.25
N PHE A 514 -12.90 11.50 1.92
CA PHE A 514 -11.61 11.61 2.55
C PHE A 514 -11.25 13.07 2.78
N TYR A 515 -11.15 13.49 4.04
CA TYR A 515 -10.68 14.82 4.43
C TYR A 515 -9.23 14.74 4.88
N TYR A 516 -8.31 15.33 4.10
CA TYR A 516 -6.87 15.24 4.32
C TYR A 516 -6.24 16.63 4.46
N GLY A 517 -5.93 17.00 5.70
CA GLY A 517 -5.34 18.30 6.02
C GLY A 517 -3.87 18.25 6.44
N ARG A 518 -3.22 17.07 6.40
CA ARG A 518 -1.81 16.94 6.80
C ARG A 518 -0.88 17.69 5.85
N ASN A 519 -0.25 18.76 6.34
CA ASN A 519 0.65 19.62 5.58
C ASN A 519 2.00 19.84 6.30
N PRO A 520 2.90 18.85 6.40
CA PRO A 520 4.23 19.02 6.98
C PRO A 520 5.08 19.93 6.12
N LYS A 521 6.13 20.58 6.71
CA LYS A 521 7.07 21.42 5.96
C LYS A 521 7.68 20.68 4.76
N THR A 522 8.04 19.41 4.94
CA THR A 522 8.55 18.53 3.88
C THR A 522 7.71 17.25 3.85
N MET A 523 7.09 16.95 2.73
CA MET A 523 6.38 15.70 2.50
C MET A 523 7.35 14.62 2.02
N GLN A 524 7.24 13.44 2.59
CA GLN A 524 7.98 12.25 2.15
C GLN A 524 7.04 11.40 1.31
N ALA A 525 7.39 11.17 0.05
CA ALA A 525 6.54 10.48 -0.90
C ALA A 525 6.19 9.04 -0.43
N ASP A 526 7.18 8.32 0.12
CA ASP A 526 6.98 6.98 0.68
C ASP A 526 5.92 6.95 1.80
N THR A 527 5.91 7.95 2.67
CA THR A 527 4.96 8.06 3.78
C THR A 527 3.57 8.46 3.29
N VAL A 528 3.49 9.47 2.42
CA VAL A 528 2.21 9.98 1.90
C VAL A 528 1.50 8.93 1.06
N LEU A 529 2.22 8.26 0.16
CA LEU A 529 1.67 7.17 -0.64
C LEU A 529 1.09 6.06 0.24
N GLN A 530 1.75 5.72 1.34
CA GLN A 530 1.26 4.70 2.26
C GLN A 530 0.01 5.13 3.05
N HIS A 531 -0.23 6.44 3.20
CA HIS A 531 -1.47 6.97 3.76
C HIS A 531 -2.60 7.08 2.72
N SER A 532 -2.32 6.87 1.44
CA SER A 532 -3.32 7.00 0.36
C SER A 532 -4.30 5.83 0.35
N ARG A 533 -5.15 5.74 1.40
CA ARG A 533 -6.14 4.67 1.57
C ARG A 533 -7.32 4.76 0.60
N MET A 534 -7.45 5.86 -0.12
CA MET A 534 -8.39 6.02 -1.24
C MET A 534 -7.98 5.20 -2.47
N TYR A 535 -6.72 4.75 -2.60
CA TYR A 535 -6.29 3.88 -3.69
C TYR A 535 -6.79 2.44 -3.49
N GLY A 536 -6.72 1.63 -4.55
CA GLY A 536 -7.10 0.22 -4.52
C GLY A 536 -8.25 -0.12 -5.45
N ASN A 537 -8.85 -1.29 -5.26
CA ASN A 537 -10.00 -1.71 -6.05
C ASN A 537 -11.26 -0.97 -5.59
N ARG A 538 -11.91 -0.24 -6.50
CA ARG A 538 -13.09 0.59 -6.21
C ARG A 538 -14.21 0.29 -7.21
N ASP A 539 -15.44 0.28 -6.71
CA ASP A 539 -16.63 0.24 -7.55
C ASP A 539 -16.70 1.54 -8.37
N PRO A 540 -16.76 1.48 -9.72
CA PRO A 540 -16.82 2.70 -10.55
C PRO A 540 -17.95 3.65 -10.17
N LYS A 541 -19.10 3.13 -9.76
CA LYS A 541 -20.25 3.94 -9.34
C LYS A 541 -20.02 4.63 -7.99
N ASP A 542 -19.23 4.03 -7.09
CA ASP A 542 -18.84 4.66 -5.83
C ASP A 542 -17.86 5.81 -6.07
N LEU A 543 -17.00 5.71 -7.11
CA LEU A 543 -16.06 6.77 -7.48
C LEU A 543 -16.76 8.07 -7.91
N VAL A 544 -17.92 7.97 -8.55
CA VAL A 544 -18.70 9.13 -9.01
C VAL A 544 -19.15 10.03 -7.85
N VAL A 545 -19.47 9.41 -6.72
CA VAL A 545 -19.89 10.14 -5.50
C VAL A 545 -18.74 10.37 -4.51
N THR A 546 -17.52 9.94 -4.87
CA THR A 546 -16.34 10.12 -4.01
C THR A 546 -15.89 11.57 -4.00
N ARG A 547 -15.51 12.09 -2.82
CA ARG A 547 -14.92 13.42 -2.64
C ARG A 547 -13.66 13.35 -1.79
N PHE A 548 -12.66 14.11 -2.22
CA PHE A 548 -11.38 14.26 -1.54
C PHE A 548 -11.20 15.73 -1.17
N TYR A 549 -11.27 16.03 0.12
CA TYR A 549 -11.17 17.37 0.69
C TYR A 549 -9.73 17.66 1.11
N THR A 550 -9.11 18.68 0.52
CA THR A 550 -7.74 19.08 0.87
C THR A 550 -7.44 20.52 0.44
N SER A 551 -6.37 21.12 0.96
CA SER A 551 -5.95 22.45 0.49
C SER A 551 -5.19 22.37 -0.82
N ARG A 552 -5.16 23.48 -1.55
CA ARG A 552 -4.40 23.60 -2.81
C ARG A 552 -2.92 23.25 -2.63
N ALA A 553 -2.31 23.73 -1.57
CA ALA A 553 -0.90 23.44 -1.26
C ALA A 553 -0.63 21.94 -1.02
N VAL A 554 -1.55 21.23 -0.38
CA VAL A 554 -1.45 19.77 -0.19
C VAL A 554 -1.71 19.05 -1.51
N TYR A 555 -2.73 19.45 -2.27
CA TYR A 555 -3.03 18.89 -3.58
C TYR A 555 -1.82 18.94 -4.54
N ASP A 556 -1.18 20.10 -4.67
CA ASP A 556 -0.03 20.28 -5.56
C ASP A 556 1.13 19.35 -5.21
N ARG A 557 1.33 19.09 -3.90
CA ARG A 557 2.35 18.13 -3.43
C ARG A 557 1.97 16.69 -3.72
N LEU A 558 0.71 16.33 -3.56
CA LEU A 558 0.20 14.99 -3.87
C LEU A 558 0.27 14.73 -5.40
N TYR A 559 -0.03 15.74 -6.20
CA TYR A 559 0.15 15.71 -7.65
C TYR A 559 1.61 15.44 -8.03
N THR A 560 2.55 16.16 -7.40
CA THR A 560 4.00 15.96 -7.60
C THR A 560 4.42 14.55 -7.21
N ILE A 561 3.91 14.02 -6.09
CA ILE A 561 4.20 12.66 -5.63
C ILE A 561 3.67 11.61 -6.62
N ASN A 562 2.47 11.83 -7.17
CA ASN A 562 1.92 10.93 -8.19
C ASN A 562 2.76 10.94 -9.47
N ALA A 563 3.23 12.11 -9.91
CA ALA A 563 4.11 12.22 -11.06
C ALA A 563 5.44 11.49 -10.84
N LEU A 564 6.01 11.56 -9.63
CA LEU A 564 7.20 10.80 -9.25
C LEU A 564 6.96 9.29 -9.26
N GLU A 565 5.82 8.81 -8.73
CA GLU A 565 5.47 7.39 -8.75
C GLU A 565 5.35 6.86 -10.18
N ASN A 566 4.69 7.61 -11.05
CA ASN A 566 4.50 7.23 -12.45
C ASN A 566 5.81 7.23 -13.24
N ALA A 567 6.65 8.23 -13.07
CA ALA A 567 7.97 8.30 -13.71
C ALA A 567 8.86 7.12 -13.28
N LEU A 568 8.86 6.79 -11.99
CA LEU A 568 9.59 5.64 -11.48
C LEU A 568 9.06 4.33 -12.08
N ARG A 569 7.75 4.14 -12.13
CA ARG A 569 7.16 2.93 -12.72
C ARG A 569 7.51 2.80 -14.20
N THR A 570 7.42 3.89 -14.98
CA THR A 570 7.83 3.90 -16.39
C THR A 570 9.31 3.53 -16.56
N ALA A 571 10.19 4.01 -15.67
CA ALA A 571 11.60 3.62 -15.68
C ALA A 571 11.79 2.10 -15.44
N PHE A 572 11.00 1.49 -14.56
CA PHE A 572 11.02 0.04 -14.37
C PHE A 572 10.46 -0.71 -15.58
N GLU A 573 9.35 -0.27 -16.14
CA GLU A 573 8.72 -0.91 -17.31
C GLU A 573 9.62 -0.86 -18.56
N SER A 574 10.42 0.20 -18.70
CA SER A 574 11.38 0.36 -19.80
C SER A 574 12.76 -0.28 -19.55
N GLY A 575 13.02 -0.82 -18.36
CA GLY A 575 14.35 -1.35 -17.98
C GLY A 575 15.39 -0.25 -17.69
N ALA A 576 15.03 1.03 -17.74
CA ALA A 576 15.97 2.13 -17.53
C ALA A 576 16.57 2.16 -16.11
N HIS A 577 15.96 1.47 -15.16
CA HIS A 577 16.43 1.36 -13.78
C HIS A 577 17.72 0.54 -13.63
N ASP A 578 18.08 -0.30 -14.60
CA ASP A 578 19.31 -1.09 -14.60
C ASP A 578 20.56 -0.20 -14.71
N ALA A 579 20.43 0.94 -15.40
CA ALA A 579 21.48 1.95 -15.50
C ALA A 579 21.59 2.89 -14.28
N GLY A 580 20.75 2.66 -13.25
CA GLY A 580 20.64 3.51 -12.07
C GLY A 580 19.40 4.41 -12.12
N VAL A 581 18.90 4.82 -10.95
CA VAL A 581 17.72 5.71 -10.84
C VAL A 581 18.17 7.06 -10.31
N VAL A 582 17.96 8.10 -11.11
CA VAL A 582 18.16 9.49 -10.70
C VAL A 582 16.78 10.11 -10.53
N PHE A 583 16.46 10.53 -9.32
CA PHE A 583 15.23 11.30 -9.06
C PHE A 583 15.49 12.78 -9.30
N ILE A 584 15.05 13.27 -10.46
CA ILE A 584 15.03 14.71 -10.75
C ILE A 584 13.75 15.29 -10.18
N GLN A 585 13.89 16.09 -9.14
CA GLN A 585 12.75 16.72 -8.47
C GLN A 585 12.57 18.13 -9.02
N SER A 586 11.41 18.41 -9.62
CA SER A 586 11.06 19.73 -10.18
C SER A 586 10.65 20.77 -9.10
N ASP A 587 10.69 20.43 -7.82
CA ASP A 587 10.32 21.33 -6.73
C ASP A 587 11.52 22.16 -6.25
N ALA A 588 11.59 23.40 -6.73
CA ALA A 588 12.62 24.37 -6.35
C ALA A 588 12.70 24.65 -4.82
N ASN A 589 11.67 24.32 -4.06
CA ASN A 589 11.59 24.58 -2.62
C ASN A 589 11.92 23.35 -1.74
N GLY A 590 12.19 22.18 -2.33
CA GLY A 590 12.50 20.94 -1.59
C GLY A 590 11.37 20.46 -0.66
N ARG A 591 10.11 20.80 -0.98
CA ARG A 591 8.94 20.49 -0.14
C ARG A 591 8.49 19.04 -0.22
N VAL A 592 8.88 18.35 -1.29
CA VAL A 592 8.62 16.92 -1.49
C VAL A 592 9.96 16.18 -1.57
N ARG A 593 10.10 15.07 -0.84
CA ARG A 593 11.26 14.18 -0.89
C ARG A 593 10.81 12.75 -1.15
N PRO A 594 11.61 11.92 -1.85
CA PRO A 594 11.26 10.52 -2.11
C PRO A 594 11.05 9.72 -0.82
N CYS A 595 11.94 9.88 0.16
CA CYS A 595 11.89 9.18 1.44
C CYS A 595 12.58 9.97 2.56
N ALA A 596 12.53 9.43 3.78
CA ALA A 596 13.19 10.04 4.92
C ALA A 596 14.73 10.05 4.77
N PRO A 597 15.42 11.13 5.19
CA PRO A 597 16.88 11.24 5.04
C PRO A 597 17.69 10.13 5.70
N ASN A 598 17.20 9.53 6.79
CA ASN A 598 17.85 8.42 7.48
C ASN A 598 17.72 7.06 6.76
N LYS A 599 17.02 7.01 5.65
CA LYS A 599 16.90 5.84 4.77
C LYS A 599 17.88 5.91 3.59
N VAL A 600 18.57 7.02 3.40
CA VAL A 600 19.50 7.24 2.29
C VAL A 600 20.88 7.58 2.85
N LEU A 601 21.89 6.81 2.48
CA LEU A 601 23.19 6.88 3.12
C LEU A 601 24.06 8.06 2.67
N MET A 602 24.13 8.33 1.38
CA MET A 602 25.08 9.25 0.76
C MET A 602 24.49 10.02 -0.44
N SER A 603 23.20 10.29 -0.48
CA SER A 603 22.67 11.17 -1.51
C SER A 603 22.65 12.60 -0.98
N GLU A 604 23.36 13.49 -1.61
CA GLU A 604 23.04 14.90 -1.54
C GLU A 604 21.84 15.18 -2.43
N VAL A 605 20.86 15.88 -1.86
CA VAL A 605 19.77 16.41 -2.68
C VAL A 605 20.34 17.60 -3.42
N VAL A 606 20.75 17.39 -4.65
CA VAL A 606 21.18 18.47 -5.54
C VAL A 606 19.92 19.04 -6.19
N SER A 607 19.59 20.28 -5.88
CA SER A 607 18.55 21.01 -6.60
C SER A 607 19.12 21.48 -7.94
N VAL A 608 18.76 20.84 -9.02
CA VAL A 608 19.02 21.34 -10.37
C VAL A 608 17.89 22.32 -10.71
N SER A 609 18.15 23.61 -10.59
CA SER A 609 17.22 24.64 -11.09
C SER A 609 17.62 25.00 -12.51
N PRO A 610 16.68 25.02 -13.48
CA PRO A 610 16.96 25.49 -14.83
C PRO A 610 17.46 26.96 -14.88
N THR A 611 17.18 27.72 -13.83
CA THR A 611 17.52 29.14 -13.71
C THR A 611 18.73 29.42 -12.81
N ASN A 612 19.17 28.47 -12.00
CA ASN A 612 20.35 28.58 -11.14
C ASN A 612 21.35 27.50 -11.54
N LEU A 613 22.39 27.87 -12.23
CA LEU A 613 23.56 27.05 -12.51
C LEU A 613 24.22 26.69 -11.17
N LEU A 614 23.84 25.56 -10.55
CA LEU A 614 24.63 24.96 -9.50
C LEU A 614 25.71 24.12 -10.17
N LEU A 615 26.89 24.67 -10.30
CA LEU A 615 28.06 23.85 -10.54
C LEU A 615 28.32 23.05 -9.27
N PRO A 616 28.47 21.70 -9.36
CA PRO A 616 28.92 20.92 -8.21
C PRO A 616 30.19 21.48 -7.63
N THR A 617 30.29 21.58 -6.31
CA THR A 617 31.40 22.25 -5.61
C THR A 617 32.70 21.44 -5.61
N ASP A 618 32.71 20.23 -6.13
CA ASP A 618 33.80 19.24 -6.00
C ASP A 618 34.66 19.08 -7.27
N PHE A 619 34.51 19.93 -8.28
CA PHE A 619 35.40 19.90 -9.42
C PHE A 619 36.02 21.25 -9.73
N GLN A 620 37.26 21.22 -10.15
CA GLN A 620 37.99 22.38 -10.59
C GLN A 620 37.93 22.52 -12.11
N THR A 621 37.71 23.71 -12.58
CA THR A 621 37.88 24.01 -13.99
C THR A 621 39.35 24.19 -14.32
N ARG A 622 39.77 23.77 -15.51
CA ARG A 622 41.12 24.01 -16.01
C ARG A 622 41.42 25.49 -16.01
N GLY A 623 42.61 25.84 -15.58
CA GLY A 623 43.03 27.26 -15.52
C GLY A 623 43.62 27.78 -16.83
N GLY A 624 43.66 29.12 -17.02
CA GLY A 624 44.45 29.83 -18.01
C GLY A 624 44.14 29.55 -19.48
N ALA A 625 45.15 29.29 -20.29
CA ALA A 625 45.04 29.13 -21.76
C ALA A 625 44.12 27.98 -22.23
N PRO A 626 44.09 26.81 -21.59
CA PRO A 626 43.13 25.76 -21.95
C PRO A 626 41.68 26.21 -21.81
N MET A 627 41.32 26.95 -20.75
CA MET A 627 39.95 27.46 -20.54
C MET A 627 39.56 28.46 -21.62
N ALA A 628 40.45 29.37 -21.99
CA ALA A 628 40.19 30.35 -23.05
C ALA A 628 39.91 29.66 -24.41
N ALA A 629 40.64 28.58 -24.73
CA ALA A 629 40.40 27.81 -25.95
C ALA A 629 39.01 27.10 -25.93
N ILE A 630 38.63 26.55 -24.78
CA ILE A 630 37.31 25.87 -24.60
C ILE A 630 36.17 26.92 -24.69
N GLN A 631 36.34 28.06 -24.05
CA GLN A 631 35.39 29.16 -24.13
C GLN A 631 35.20 29.64 -25.57
N ALA A 632 36.28 29.83 -26.35
CA ALA A 632 36.19 30.18 -27.74
C ALA A 632 35.50 29.09 -28.60
N GLN A 633 35.63 27.82 -28.22
CA GLN A 633 34.94 26.74 -28.89
C GLN A 633 33.45 26.73 -28.55
N LEU A 634 33.07 26.96 -27.29
CA LEU A 634 31.67 27.08 -26.86
C LEU A 634 30.99 28.29 -27.55
N GLU A 635 31.67 29.42 -27.66
CA GLU A 635 31.16 30.62 -28.33
C GLU A 635 30.84 30.40 -29.81
N LYS A 636 31.55 29.45 -30.47
CA LYS A 636 31.22 29.02 -31.84
C LYS A 636 30.02 28.10 -31.94
N LEU A 637 29.75 27.30 -30.92
CA LEU A 637 28.64 26.38 -30.86
C LEU A 637 27.34 27.06 -30.43
N ILE A 638 27.43 28.08 -29.54
CA ILE A 638 26.28 28.80 -29.01
C ILE A 638 25.97 29.98 -29.92
N ARG A 639 24.82 29.95 -30.58
CA ARG A 639 24.39 31.06 -31.42
C ARG A 639 24.02 32.29 -30.59
N PRO A 640 24.22 33.51 -31.10
CA PRO A 640 23.88 34.73 -30.36
C PRO A 640 22.44 34.80 -29.87
N GLU A 641 21.50 34.31 -30.66
CA GLU A 641 20.06 34.26 -30.34
C GLU A 641 19.70 33.30 -29.20
N TRP A 642 20.61 32.43 -28.80
CA TRP A 642 20.41 31.49 -27.66
C TRP A 642 20.90 32.03 -26.34
N ARG A 643 21.45 33.26 -26.31
CA ARG A 643 22.05 33.88 -25.10
C ARG A 643 21.03 34.55 -24.18
N ASP A 644 19.76 34.62 -24.60
CA ASP A 644 18.67 35.10 -23.75
C ASP A 644 18.31 34.05 -22.69
N ILE A 645 18.67 34.30 -21.45
CA ILE A 645 18.45 33.41 -20.30
C ILE A 645 16.97 33.23 -19.94
N ASN A 646 16.09 34.08 -20.46
CA ASN A 646 14.66 34.02 -20.20
C ASN A 646 13.86 33.25 -21.30
N ARG A 647 14.56 32.71 -22.27
CA ARG A 647 13.94 32.04 -23.41
C ARG A 647 14.47 30.63 -23.56
N PHE A 648 13.57 29.63 -23.58
CA PHE A 648 13.91 28.28 -24.00
C PHE A 648 14.00 28.21 -25.52
N VAL A 649 15.06 27.58 -26.01
CA VAL A 649 15.32 27.41 -27.43
C VAL A 649 15.51 25.91 -27.71
N GLU A 650 14.81 25.38 -28.69
CA GLU A 650 15.04 24.03 -29.18
C GLU A 650 16.37 23.98 -29.95
N VAL A 651 17.23 23.05 -29.57
CA VAL A 651 18.55 22.86 -30.16
C VAL A 651 18.64 21.44 -30.71
N ASP A 652 19.25 21.30 -31.89
CA ASP A 652 19.54 19.97 -32.45
C ASP A 652 20.37 19.14 -31.46
N ARG A 653 20.01 17.86 -31.30
CA ARG A 653 20.66 16.94 -30.35
C ARG A 653 22.19 16.88 -30.53
N ARG A 654 22.68 16.94 -31.77
CA ARG A 654 24.11 16.88 -32.07
C ARG A 654 24.82 18.13 -31.57
N VAL A 655 24.18 19.29 -31.68
CA VAL A 655 24.73 20.56 -31.17
C VAL A 655 24.71 20.57 -29.65
N ALA A 656 23.61 20.08 -29.04
CA ALA A 656 23.52 19.95 -27.59
C ALA A 656 24.63 19.04 -27.02
N LEU A 657 24.84 17.88 -27.61
CA LEU A 657 25.94 16.96 -27.25
C LEU A 657 27.31 17.62 -27.41
N ALA A 658 27.56 18.34 -28.54
CA ALA A 658 28.81 19.03 -28.75
C ALA A 658 29.09 20.13 -27.72
N ILE A 659 28.03 20.83 -27.24
CA ILE A 659 28.13 21.78 -26.15
C ILE A 659 28.51 21.09 -24.84
N VAL A 660 27.82 19.99 -24.48
CA VAL A 660 28.09 19.21 -23.28
C VAL A 660 29.54 18.66 -23.28
N ASP A 661 29.96 18.02 -24.38
CA ASP A 661 31.32 17.51 -24.54
C ASP A 661 32.40 18.62 -24.42
N THR A 662 32.08 19.81 -24.91
CA THR A 662 33.01 20.94 -24.81
C THR A 662 33.08 21.48 -23.38
N ILE A 663 31.96 21.52 -22.66
CA ILE A 663 31.90 21.88 -21.24
C ILE A 663 32.66 20.84 -20.42
N GLN A 664 32.48 19.56 -20.68
CA GLN A 664 33.18 18.46 -19.98
C GLN A 664 34.73 18.64 -20.08
N LYS A 665 35.26 19.06 -21.23
CA LYS A 665 36.68 19.33 -21.43
C LYS A 665 37.21 20.50 -20.58
N SER A 666 36.33 21.33 -20.07
CA SER A 666 36.73 22.47 -19.19
C SER A 666 37.00 22.02 -17.75
N MET A 667 36.63 20.81 -17.41
CA MET A 667 36.76 20.32 -16.05
C MET A 667 38.03 19.51 -15.87
N GLU A 668 38.65 19.64 -14.71
CA GLU A 668 39.79 18.83 -14.29
C GLU A 668 39.30 17.81 -13.29
N PHE A 669 39.27 16.55 -13.74
CA PHE A 669 38.85 15.45 -12.88
C PHE A 669 40.04 14.90 -12.11
N ASP A 670 39.96 14.88 -10.80
CA ASP A 670 40.78 14.00 -9.99
C ASP A 670 40.23 12.61 -10.08
N THR A 671 41.07 11.64 -10.16
CA THR A 671 40.95 10.27 -10.71
C THR A 671 39.83 9.37 -10.22
N VAL A 672 38.79 9.83 -9.56
CA VAL A 672 37.67 9.01 -9.08
C VAL A 672 36.32 9.63 -9.45
N ALA A 673 35.80 9.15 -10.55
CA ALA A 673 34.38 8.97 -10.87
C ALA A 673 33.47 10.20 -10.95
N PHE A 674 33.45 10.85 -12.11
CA PHE A 674 32.18 11.31 -12.71
C PHE A 674 32.23 11.00 -14.21
N GLU A 675 31.62 9.92 -14.63
CA GLU A 675 31.25 9.69 -16.03
C GLU A 675 29.95 10.43 -16.29
N TRP A 676 30.02 11.42 -17.17
CA TRP A 676 28.85 12.16 -17.68
C TRP A 676 28.26 11.45 -18.89
N ASP A 677 28.06 10.15 -18.80
CA ASP A 677 27.40 9.35 -19.82
C ASP A 677 25.91 9.20 -19.48
N ALA A 678 25.12 10.19 -19.89
CA ALA A 678 23.66 10.06 -19.91
C ALA A 678 23.09 10.79 -21.13
#